data_beb5db1470242641182f4888be58d7f2
#
_entry.id   beb5db1470242641182f4888be58d7f2
#
_cell.length_a   1.000
_cell.length_b   1.000
_cell.length_c   1.000
_cell.angle_alpha   90.00
_cell.angle_beta   90.00
_cell.angle_gamma   90.00
#
_symmetry.space_group_name_H-M   'P 1'
#
loop_
_entity.id
_entity.type
_entity.pdbx_description
1 polymer ?
#
loop_
_entity_poly.entity_id
_entity_poly.type
_entity_poly.pdbx_seq_one_letter_code
_entity_poly.pdbx_strand_id
1 'polypeptide(L)'
;MAAILTPLSLSLRPCALAIALACLGAPLAVQAQDANTATASTADSAGPILESIRISGNLLGTSMAASTKHFAGARTVVQKDDIENSGASSISDVMRRIPGVQISDNAGSAGSAISLNIGVRGLTGRYSPRSTVLLDGIPMSVAPYGQPQLSFAPVSLANVETVDVVRGGGAVRFGPQNVGGIINFKTRRVPTTPGITGDANVRHNAYSEVGHNTQTSVFAGTQLDSGLGLAVLYSGIRGSDWRVGSDEKVNDFALKWRYDVSPTAEVYGKLSYYDVSSRTPGGLTVAQYKADPFQNTRPTDFWSGERKAFDIGYLNALSGTQEVEVRAYYNKSSRESTLISANLKGLGHQPRNYATTAIEPRYTQRFSTGKVSQDVTVGYRYLAERADETIYNVVVASGVQQAPTRFANNATDAQAVYIDDKIAIGAWRVTPGVRYEHIKTVRYNHLPTEQKIELLNSKALPSLNVAYLLDNNVTLFGNYNSSFGAVQNTQLNAQSSKNPLQPELAKTAELGARWKSSQLSAEATLFNIKFDNQIQSVGSGENAIFYNVGATHHRGLETAIGYHFDRSGPLAGLNAYATYSYTKATLQDGVHAGNDVPFYSRNTDTLGAHYQLGTWGFDLSSSHQSRQFADEANTLAENAAGNLGVIPGFRTWNTQVKWKVPGQAGLELVAGINNLADKRYFTRTSDGNLGKIVGAPRMLYLQGRLAF
;
A
#
# COMPACT_ATOMS: atom_id res chain seq x y z
N MET A 1 -27.49 -49.12 -19.78
CA MET A 1 -26.30 -48.75 -20.59
C MET A 1 -26.27 -47.24 -20.70
N ALA A 2 -25.55 -46.57 -19.82
CA ALA A 2 -25.24 -45.17 -19.92
C ALA A 2 -23.87 -45.00 -19.25
N ALA A 3 -22.88 -44.56 -20.04
CA ALA A 3 -21.52 -44.40 -19.63
C ALA A 3 -21.36 -43.07 -18.88
N ILE A 4 -20.76 -43.15 -17.68
CA ILE A 4 -20.41 -42.05 -16.84
C ILE A 4 -19.05 -41.52 -17.33
N LEU A 5 -18.99 -40.29 -17.82
CA LEU A 5 -17.77 -39.54 -18.04
C LEU A 5 -17.46 -38.71 -16.81
N THR A 6 -16.46 -39.11 -16.05
CA THR A 6 -15.85 -38.32 -14.98
C THR A 6 -14.84 -37.35 -15.57
N PRO A 7 -14.82 -36.07 -15.14
CA PRO A 7 -13.76 -35.16 -15.55
C PRO A 7 -12.47 -35.42 -14.75
N LEU A 8 -11.36 -35.61 -15.46
CA LEU A 8 -10.01 -35.67 -14.91
C LEU A 8 -9.67 -34.33 -14.22
N SER A 9 -9.54 -34.37 -12.91
CA SER A 9 -8.90 -33.32 -12.14
C SER A 9 -7.37 -33.45 -12.29
N LEU A 10 -6.72 -32.64 -13.10
CA LEU A 10 -5.28 -32.47 -13.07
C LEU A 10 -4.87 -31.75 -11.79
N SER A 11 -4.45 -32.51 -10.79
CA SER A 11 -3.75 -31.98 -9.62
C SER A 11 -2.32 -31.62 -10.02
N LEU A 12 -2.04 -30.34 -10.23
CA LEU A 12 -0.68 -29.82 -10.28
C LEU A 12 -0.05 -29.98 -8.90
N ARG A 13 0.64 -31.09 -8.64
CA ARG A 13 1.57 -31.29 -7.52
C ARG A 13 3.01 -31.09 -8.01
N PRO A 14 3.96 -30.80 -7.16
CA PRO A 14 4.73 -29.56 -6.98
C PRO A 14 5.97 -29.52 -7.88
N CYS A 15 5.97 -28.68 -8.87
CA CYS A 15 7.19 -28.29 -9.59
C CYS A 15 8.11 -27.36 -8.76
N ALA A 16 7.67 -26.87 -7.62
CA ALA A 16 8.47 -25.97 -6.79
C ALA A 16 9.65 -26.65 -6.07
N LEU A 17 9.57 -27.96 -5.81
CA LEU A 17 10.66 -28.68 -5.16
C LEU A 17 11.74 -29.14 -6.14
N ALA A 18 11.40 -29.35 -7.40
CA ALA A 18 12.34 -29.79 -8.43
C ALA A 18 13.28 -28.65 -8.90
N ILE A 19 12.86 -27.40 -8.85
CA ILE A 19 13.69 -26.25 -9.23
C ILE A 19 14.71 -25.93 -8.12
N ALA A 20 14.38 -26.12 -6.86
CA ALA A 20 15.30 -25.90 -5.74
C ALA A 20 16.41 -26.96 -5.66
N LEU A 21 16.15 -28.20 -6.12
CA LEU A 21 17.16 -29.26 -6.14
C LEU A 21 18.04 -29.25 -7.41
N ALA A 22 17.58 -28.68 -8.52
CA ALA A 22 18.38 -28.58 -9.76
C ALA A 22 19.49 -27.53 -9.68
N CYS A 23 19.38 -26.56 -8.76
CA CYS A 23 20.42 -25.53 -8.56
C CYS A 23 21.57 -25.96 -7.64
N LEU A 24 21.50 -27.13 -7.00
CA LEU A 24 22.53 -27.62 -6.09
C LEU A 24 23.55 -28.59 -6.73
N GLY A 25 23.46 -28.85 -8.02
CA GLY A 25 24.19 -29.95 -8.65
C GLY A 25 25.13 -29.58 -9.83
N ALA A 26 25.48 -28.34 -10.11
CA ALA A 26 26.42 -28.02 -11.18
C ALA A 26 27.55 -27.13 -10.66
N PRO A 27 28.83 -27.51 -10.74
CA PRO A 27 29.96 -26.62 -10.50
C PRO A 27 30.14 -25.72 -11.72
N LEU A 28 29.71 -24.48 -11.64
CA LEU A 28 30.07 -23.46 -12.62
C LEU A 28 31.49 -22.92 -12.28
N ALA A 29 32.46 -23.32 -13.08
CA ALA A 29 33.76 -22.70 -13.07
C ALA A 29 33.64 -21.27 -13.66
N VAL A 30 33.65 -20.29 -12.80
CA VAL A 30 33.75 -18.87 -13.19
C VAL A 30 35.21 -18.52 -13.27
N GLN A 31 35.70 -18.23 -14.47
CA GLN A 31 36.99 -17.58 -14.67
C GLN A 31 36.89 -16.12 -14.28
N ALA A 32 37.65 -15.72 -13.27
CA ALA A 32 37.79 -14.32 -12.88
C ALA A 32 38.61 -13.60 -13.97
N GLN A 33 38.04 -12.58 -14.59
CA GLN A 33 38.80 -11.58 -15.34
C GLN A 33 39.10 -10.39 -14.44
N ASP A 34 40.37 -10.07 -14.36
CA ASP A 34 40.94 -8.97 -13.58
C ASP A 34 40.37 -7.61 -14.00
N ALA A 35 39.89 -6.86 -13.03
CA ALA A 35 39.47 -5.48 -13.21
C ALA A 35 40.70 -4.56 -13.25
N ASN A 36 40.96 -3.98 -14.42
CA ASN A 36 41.95 -2.94 -14.61
C ASN A 36 41.52 -1.62 -13.96
N THR A 37 42.36 -1.11 -13.11
CA THR A 37 42.35 0.24 -12.52
C THR A 37 42.38 1.31 -13.61
N ALA A 38 41.31 2.12 -13.68
CA ALA A 38 41.30 3.36 -14.46
C ALA A 38 41.54 4.56 -13.54
N THR A 39 42.65 5.22 -13.80
CA THR A 39 43.10 6.49 -13.21
C THR A 39 42.12 7.62 -13.46
N ALA A 40 41.87 8.43 -12.43
CA ALA A 40 41.12 9.67 -12.53
C ALA A 40 41.84 10.70 -13.42
N SER A 41 41.17 11.15 -14.46
CA SER A 41 41.56 12.32 -15.26
C SER A 41 40.61 13.47 -14.93
N THR A 42 41.19 14.57 -14.46
CA THR A 42 40.57 15.88 -14.33
C THR A 42 40.29 16.46 -15.70
N ALA A 43 39.03 16.75 -16.03
CA ALA A 43 38.69 17.64 -17.13
C ALA A 43 37.54 18.54 -16.75
N ASP A 44 37.82 19.82 -16.80
CA ASP A 44 36.99 20.97 -16.63
C ASP A 44 36.07 21.20 -17.86
N SER A 45 34.92 21.85 -17.60
CA SER A 45 34.05 22.47 -18.63
C SER A 45 33.38 21.57 -19.68
N ALA A 46 32.22 21.02 -19.36
CA ALA A 46 31.21 20.73 -20.37
C ALA A 46 29.82 21.18 -19.83
N GLY A 47 29.08 21.87 -20.70
CA GLY A 47 27.72 22.31 -20.42
C GLY A 47 26.78 21.18 -19.98
N PRO A 48 25.53 21.47 -19.61
CA PRO A 48 24.67 20.46 -18.99
C PRO A 48 24.52 19.26 -19.92
N ILE A 49 25.19 18.18 -19.55
CA ILE A 49 24.94 16.86 -20.15
C ILE A 49 23.47 16.58 -19.81
N LEU A 50 22.64 16.62 -20.84
CA LEU A 50 21.32 16.02 -20.81
C LEU A 50 21.54 14.56 -20.42
N GLU A 51 21.38 14.25 -19.12
CA GLU A 51 21.19 12.86 -18.72
C GLU A 51 20.15 12.29 -19.68
N SER A 52 20.52 11.24 -20.38
CA SER A 52 19.59 10.50 -21.22
C SER A 52 18.36 10.20 -20.35
N ILE A 53 17.26 10.92 -20.59
CA ILE A 53 16.01 10.76 -19.86
C ILE A 53 15.56 9.34 -20.19
N ARG A 54 15.93 8.37 -19.35
CA ARG A 54 15.27 7.07 -19.35
C ARG A 54 13.88 7.32 -18.86
N ILE A 55 12.97 7.40 -19.80
CA ILE A 55 11.54 7.58 -19.58
C ILE A 55 11.07 6.32 -18.85
N SER A 56 10.81 6.44 -17.57
CA SER A 56 10.06 5.39 -16.86
C SER A 56 8.60 5.81 -16.84
N GLY A 57 7.71 4.98 -17.34
CA GLY A 57 6.26 5.17 -17.37
C GLY A 57 5.64 5.33 -15.98
N ASN A 58 6.12 6.28 -15.22
CA ASN A 58 5.74 6.50 -13.84
C ASN A 58 5.11 7.88 -13.68
N LEU A 59 3.79 7.91 -13.42
CA LEU A 59 3.03 9.11 -13.17
C LEU A 59 3.59 10.00 -12.05
N LEU A 60 4.29 9.42 -11.06
CA LEU A 60 4.98 10.15 -9.98
C LEU A 60 6.42 10.54 -10.34
N GLY A 61 6.88 10.24 -11.56
CA GLY A 61 8.28 10.38 -11.95
C GLY A 61 9.11 9.16 -11.50
N THR A 62 10.44 9.25 -11.55
CA THR A 62 11.31 8.19 -11.04
C THR A 62 11.13 8.11 -9.53
N SER A 63 10.57 7.03 -8.97
CA SER A 63 10.44 6.83 -7.51
C SER A 63 11.81 6.59 -6.87
N MET A 64 12.77 7.44 -7.18
CA MET A 64 14.09 7.50 -6.58
C MET A 64 14.09 8.52 -5.46
N ALA A 65 14.83 8.27 -4.40
CA ALA A 65 14.97 9.21 -3.29
C ALA A 65 15.45 10.61 -3.75
N ALA A 66 16.24 10.68 -4.82
CA ALA A 66 16.66 11.94 -5.43
C ALA A 66 15.49 12.77 -5.99
N SER A 67 14.44 12.12 -6.49
CA SER A 67 13.27 12.81 -7.08
C SER A 67 12.41 13.56 -6.06
N THR A 68 12.63 13.33 -4.76
CA THR A 68 11.91 14.05 -3.71
C THR A 68 12.46 15.46 -3.51
N LYS A 69 13.70 15.75 -3.89
CA LYS A 69 14.41 17.01 -3.61
C LYS A 69 13.62 18.24 -4.08
N HIS A 70 13.07 18.19 -5.27
CA HIS A 70 12.35 19.31 -5.91
C HIS A 70 10.82 19.13 -5.93
N PHE A 71 10.31 18.14 -5.20
CA PHE A 71 8.87 17.90 -5.15
C PHE A 71 8.19 18.95 -4.24
N ALA A 72 7.14 19.57 -4.76
CA ALA A 72 6.41 20.63 -4.05
C ALA A 72 5.31 20.06 -3.13
N GLY A 73 5.69 19.25 -2.16
CA GLY A 73 4.77 18.61 -1.21
C GLY A 73 5.47 17.61 -0.30
N ALA A 74 4.74 17.04 0.65
CA ALA A 74 5.23 15.99 1.54
C ALA A 74 5.31 14.66 0.79
N ARG A 75 6.52 14.18 0.51
CA ARG A 75 6.75 12.91 -0.21
C ARG A 75 7.87 12.11 0.44
N THR A 76 7.59 10.84 0.71
CA THR A 76 8.55 9.87 1.23
C THR A 76 8.69 8.71 0.27
N VAL A 77 9.93 8.35 -0.04
CA VAL A 77 10.28 7.18 -0.88
C VAL A 77 11.13 6.25 -0.04
N VAL A 78 10.62 5.06 0.26
CA VAL A 78 11.33 3.98 0.96
C VAL A 78 11.85 3.01 -0.07
N GLN A 79 13.17 2.85 -0.15
CA GLN A 79 13.84 1.96 -1.10
C GLN A 79 13.95 0.54 -0.52
N LYS A 80 14.27 -0.44 -1.38
CA LYS A 80 14.45 -1.83 -1.00
C LYS A 80 15.49 -1.99 0.13
N ASP A 81 16.62 -1.30 0.05
CA ASP A 81 17.66 -1.36 1.06
C ASP A 81 17.16 -0.85 2.43
N ASP A 82 16.33 0.20 2.44
CA ASP A 82 15.70 0.70 3.67
C ASP A 82 14.71 -0.32 4.25
N ILE A 83 13.99 -1.04 3.39
CA ILE A 83 13.08 -2.12 3.79
C ILE A 83 13.87 -3.27 4.41
N GLU A 84 14.91 -3.75 3.73
CA GLU A 84 15.76 -4.85 4.16
C GLU A 84 16.53 -4.52 5.45
N ASN A 85 16.96 -3.26 5.61
CA ASN A 85 17.68 -2.76 6.80
C ASN A 85 16.74 -2.41 7.97
N SER A 86 15.44 -2.67 7.86
CA SER A 86 14.47 -2.34 8.92
C SER A 86 14.03 -3.53 9.76
N GLY A 87 14.35 -4.75 9.34
CA GLY A 87 13.78 -5.96 9.91
C GLY A 87 12.28 -6.14 9.65
N ALA A 88 11.71 -5.35 8.73
CA ALA A 88 10.30 -5.43 8.37
C ALA A 88 9.93 -6.84 7.90
N SER A 89 8.83 -7.36 8.42
CA SER A 89 8.26 -8.66 8.04
C SER A 89 6.98 -8.51 7.22
N SER A 90 6.42 -7.31 7.20
CA SER A 90 5.16 -7.00 6.54
C SER A 90 5.16 -5.59 5.94
N ILE A 91 4.21 -5.33 5.05
CA ILE A 91 3.93 -3.97 4.54
C ILE A 91 3.64 -3.00 5.70
N SER A 92 2.94 -3.45 6.73
CA SER A 92 2.61 -2.64 7.90
C SER A 92 3.85 -2.11 8.62
N ASP A 93 4.91 -2.92 8.73
CA ASP A 93 6.15 -2.50 9.38
C ASP A 93 6.86 -1.38 8.61
N VAL A 94 6.84 -1.45 7.28
CA VAL A 94 7.40 -0.40 6.41
C VAL A 94 6.60 0.89 6.52
N MET A 95 5.27 0.79 6.49
CA MET A 95 4.38 1.95 6.51
C MET A 95 4.46 2.73 7.82
N ARG A 96 4.70 2.09 8.95
CA ARG A 96 4.90 2.77 10.26
C ARG A 96 6.10 3.71 10.31
N ARG A 97 7.05 3.58 9.39
CA ARG A 97 8.23 4.45 9.29
C ARG A 97 7.95 5.76 8.55
N ILE A 98 6.79 5.88 7.91
CA ILE A 98 6.43 7.04 7.10
C ILE A 98 5.67 8.04 7.97
N PRO A 99 6.14 9.29 8.11
CA PRO A 99 5.46 10.30 8.91
C PRO A 99 4.00 10.47 8.49
N GLY A 100 3.08 10.64 9.44
CA GLY A 100 1.66 10.85 9.17
C GLY A 100 0.89 9.62 8.73
N VAL A 101 1.55 8.48 8.51
CA VAL A 101 0.92 7.20 8.16
C VAL A 101 0.70 6.38 9.42
N GLN A 102 -0.50 5.85 9.58
CA GLN A 102 -0.88 4.96 10.68
C GLN A 102 -1.43 3.66 10.12
N ILE A 103 -1.03 2.55 10.73
CA ILE A 103 -1.48 1.22 10.36
C ILE A 103 -2.23 0.61 11.52
N SER A 104 -3.42 0.12 11.23
CA SER A 104 -4.18 -0.73 12.13
C SER A 104 -4.09 -2.17 11.62
N ASP A 105 -3.29 -2.98 12.28
CA ASP A 105 -3.15 -4.40 11.92
C ASP A 105 -4.49 -5.11 12.02
N ASN A 106 -4.74 -6.00 11.09
CA ASN A 106 -5.99 -6.75 10.98
C ASN A 106 -5.86 -8.21 11.39
N ALA A 107 -4.76 -8.59 12.02
CA ALA A 107 -4.63 -9.95 12.54
C ALA A 107 -5.81 -10.27 13.45
N GLY A 108 -6.51 -11.32 13.14
CA GLY A 108 -7.67 -11.74 13.91
C GLY A 108 -9.04 -11.32 13.37
N SER A 109 -9.16 -10.39 12.43
CA SER A 109 -10.45 -10.11 11.78
C SER A 109 -10.45 -10.32 10.27
N ALA A 110 -9.29 -10.22 9.63
CA ALA A 110 -9.17 -10.43 8.20
C ALA A 110 -7.77 -10.92 7.79
N GLY A 111 -6.92 -11.30 8.75
CA GLY A 111 -5.52 -11.66 8.52
C GLY A 111 -4.67 -10.48 8.05
N SER A 112 -3.42 -10.41 8.46
CA SER A 112 -2.50 -9.35 8.02
C SER A 112 -2.09 -9.48 6.56
N ALA A 113 -2.11 -10.70 6.01
CA ALA A 113 -1.76 -10.97 4.63
C ALA A 113 -2.90 -10.68 3.64
N ILE A 114 -4.15 -10.62 4.10
CA ILE A 114 -5.32 -10.37 3.25
C ILE A 114 -5.59 -8.89 3.13
N SER A 115 -5.60 -8.15 4.25
CA SER A 115 -6.09 -6.78 4.27
C SER A 115 -5.03 -5.79 4.74
N LEU A 116 -5.16 -4.56 4.28
CA LEU A 116 -4.27 -3.47 4.63
C LEU A 116 -5.11 -2.26 5.08
N ASN A 117 -5.00 -1.88 6.35
CA ASN A 117 -5.66 -0.71 6.91
C ASN A 117 -4.65 0.42 7.09
N ILE A 118 -4.61 1.32 6.11
CA ILE A 118 -3.73 2.49 6.12
C ILE A 118 -4.55 3.75 6.34
N GLY A 119 -4.25 4.49 7.38
CA GLY A 119 -4.73 5.85 7.62
C GLY A 119 -3.60 6.85 7.38
N VAL A 120 -3.92 8.01 6.83
CA VAL A 120 -2.98 9.12 6.65
C VAL A 120 -3.55 10.35 7.34
N ARG A 121 -2.76 10.99 8.23
CA ARG A 121 -3.15 12.25 8.90
C ARG A 121 -4.49 12.18 9.66
N GLY A 122 -4.76 11.05 10.32
CA GLY A 122 -6.01 10.81 11.04
C GLY A 122 -7.21 10.49 10.14
N LEU A 123 -7.02 10.38 8.83
CA LEU A 123 -8.02 9.88 7.89
C LEU A 123 -7.99 8.35 7.96
N THR A 124 -8.86 7.78 8.77
CA THR A 124 -8.87 6.33 9.04
C THR A 124 -9.32 5.55 7.81
N GLY A 125 -8.65 4.44 7.54
CA GLY A 125 -8.84 3.65 6.32
C GLY A 125 -9.80 2.48 6.42
N ARG A 126 -10.50 2.29 7.56
CA ARG A 126 -11.22 1.05 7.82
C ARG A 126 -12.36 0.75 6.84
N TYR A 127 -13.25 1.71 6.60
CA TYR A 127 -14.43 1.53 5.74
C TYR A 127 -14.34 2.30 4.43
N SER A 128 -13.50 3.32 4.40
CA SER A 128 -13.27 4.15 3.24
C SER A 128 -11.81 4.59 3.28
N PRO A 129 -10.89 3.84 2.67
CA PRO A 129 -9.52 4.31 2.55
C PRO A 129 -9.58 5.64 1.82
N ARG A 130 -9.10 6.67 2.48
CA ARG A 130 -9.09 8.04 1.95
C ARG A 130 -7.79 8.36 1.26
N SER A 131 -7.04 7.31 0.90
CA SER A 131 -5.81 7.38 0.11
C SER A 131 -5.93 6.49 -1.12
N THR A 132 -5.43 6.96 -2.26
CA THR A 132 -5.29 6.14 -3.44
C THR A 132 -4.12 5.19 -3.26
N VAL A 133 -4.38 3.90 -3.15
CA VAL A 133 -3.33 2.88 -3.01
C VAL A 133 -3.13 2.16 -4.33
N LEU A 134 -1.88 2.14 -4.79
CA LEU A 134 -1.48 1.65 -6.10
C LEU A 134 -0.46 0.52 -5.99
N LEU A 135 -0.49 -0.38 -6.96
CA LEU A 135 0.56 -1.36 -7.25
C LEU A 135 1.07 -1.11 -8.68
N ASP A 136 2.34 -0.73 -8.82
CA ASP A 136 2.94 -0.30 -10.10
C ASP A 136 2.13 0.83 -10.80
N GLY A 137 1.53 1.73 -10.00
CA GLY A 137 0.72 2.84 -10.51
C GLY A 137 -0.72 2.49 -10.90
N ILE A 138 -1.15 1.24 -10.70
CA ILE A 138 -2.53 0.76 -10.94
C ILE A 138 -3.26 0.68 -9.61
N PRO A 139 -4.54 1.12 -9.50
CA PRO A 139 -5.29 0.99 -8.27
C PRO A 139 -5.31 -0.45 -7.74
N MET A 140 -4.94 -0.61 -6.46
CA MET A 140 -4.81 -1.91 -5.83
C MET A 140 -6.15 -2.49 -5.39
N SER A 141 -7.11 -1.65 -4.99
CA SER A 141 -8.42 -2.09 -4.53
C SER A 141 -9.19 -2.87 -5.62
N VAL A 142 -10.09 -3.74 -5.20
CA VAL A 142 -10.88 -4.60 -6.10
C VAL A 142 -11.82 -3.81 -7.01
N ALA A 143 -12.33 -2.66 -6.53
CA ALA A 143 -13.15 -1.70 -7.27
C ALA A 143 -12.83 -0.30 -6.73
N PRO A 144 -11.93 0.47 -7.38
CA PRO A 144 -11.40 1.73 -6.87
C PRO A 144 -12.43 2.80 -6.52
N TYR A 145 -13.57 2.84 -7.20
CA TYR A 145 -14.68 3.73 -6.91
C TYR A 145 -15.73 3.08 -6.01
N GLY A 146 -16.23 1.91 -6.43
CA GLY A 146 -17.38 1.26 -5.80
C GLY A 146 -17.03 0.53 -4.49
N GLN A 147 -15.83 0.00 -4.36
CA GLN A 147 -15.33 -0.67 -3.15
C GLN A 147 -13.83 -0.44 -2.96
N PRO A 148 -13.44 0.78 -2.54
CA PRO A 148 -12.05 1.17 -2.41
C PRO A 148 -11.33 0.53 -1.22
N GLN A 149 -12.03 -0.17 -0.35
CA GLN A 149 -11.48 -0.81 0.85
C GLN A 149 -10.43 -1.85 0.48
N LEU A 150 -9.32 -1.82 1.19
CA LEU A 150 -8.25 -2.80 1.07
C LEU A 150 -8.50 -4.02 1.98
N SER A 151 -9.72 -4.54 1.97
CA SER A 151 -10.05 -5.81 2.62
C SER A 151 -9.50 -7.03 1.85
N PHE A 152 -8.89 -6.78 0.72
CA PHE A 152 -8.03 -7.64 -0.07
C PHE A 152 -6.93 -6.77 -0.68
N ALA A 153 -5.68 -7.01 -0.28
CA ALA A 153 -4.51 -6.22 -0.68
C ALA A 153 -3.46 -7.13 -1.34
N PRO A 154 -3.53 -7.33 -2.66
CA PRO A 154 -2.68 -8.28 -3.38
C PRO A 154 -1.26 -7.74 -3.58
N VAL A 155 -0.49 -7.68 -2.49
CA VAL A 155 0.91 -7.24 -2.50
C VAL A 155 1.70 -7.96 -1.42
N SER A 156 2.85 -8.51 -1.79
CA SER A 156 3.83 -9.12 -0.89
C SER A 156 5.06 -8.24 -0.77
N LEU A 157 5.53 -8.01 0.46
CA LEU A 157 6.68 -7.14 0.74
C LEU A 157 7.95 -7.57 -0.03
N ALA A 158 8.19 -8.87 -0.17
CA ALA A 158 9.37 -9.40 -0.87
C ALA A 158 9.41 -9.04 -2.38
N ASN A 159 8.24 -8.81 -3.00
CA ASN A 159 8.13 -8.40 -4.39
C ASN A 159 8.23 -6.86 -4.56
N VAL A 160 8.22 -6.08 -3.46
CA VAL A 160 8.28 -4.62 -3.50
C VAL A 160 9.72 -4.14 -3.57
N GLU A 161 10.02 -3.26 -4.50
CA GLU A 161 11.30 -2.54 -4.62
C GLU A 161 11.24 -1.18 -3.94
N THR A 162 10.10 -0.49 -4.06
CA THR A 162 9.96 0.89 -3.55
C THR A 162 8.54 1.13 -3.05
N VAL A 163 8.43 1.81 -1.92
CA VAL A 163 7.16 2.38 -1.44
C VAL A 163 7.24 3.89 -1.58
N ASP A 164 6.39 4.48 -2.43
CA ASP A 164 6.37 5.90 -2.75
C ASP A 164 5.07 6.52 -2.21
N VAL A 165 5.20 7.40 -1.24
CA VAL A 165 4.05 7.99 -0.54
C VAL A 165 4.07 9.50 -0.69
N VAL A 166 3.04 10.01 -1.36
CA VAL A 166 2.70 11.44 -1.39
C VAL A 166 1.56 11.65 -0.42
N ARG A 167 1.78 12.45 0.62
CA ARG A 167 0.77 12.78 1.61
C ARG A 167 -0.01 14.02 1.19
N GLY A 168 -1.32 14.06 1.45
CA GLY A 168 -2.19 15.14 1.01
C GLY A 168 -2.55 15.08 -0.48
N GLY A 169 -3.40 15.99 -0.92
CA GLY A 169 -4.04 15.96 -2.24
C GLY A 169 -3.17 16.30 -3.46
N GLY A 170 -1.86 16.24 -3.37
CA GLY A 170 -0.90 16.88 -4.28
C GLY A 170 -0.76 16.36 -5.72
N ALA A 171 -1.63 15.47 -6.22
CA ALA A 171 -1.47 14.97 -7.57
C ALA A 171 -2.80 14.82 -8.31
N VAL A 172 -3.06 15.73 -9.24
CA VAL A 172 -4.26 15.69 -10.11
C VAL A 172 -4.31 14.45 -11.01
N ARG A 173 -3.16 13.82 -11.26
CA ARG A 173 -3.03 12.64 -12.12
C ARG A 173 -3.65 11.38 -11.54
N PHE A 174 -3.92 11.36 -10.23
CA PHE A 174 -4.41 10.19 -9.49
C PHE A 174 -5.79 10.42 -8.89
N GLY A 175 -6.52 9.35 -8.72
CA GLY A 175 -7.84 9.27 -8.11
C GLY A 175 -8.39 7.86 -8.29
N PRO A 176 -9.51 7.56 -7.71
CA PRO A 176 -10.28 8.26 -6.68
C PRO A 176 -9.67 8.09 -5.28
N GLN A 177 -10.33 8.63 -4.25
CA GLN A 177 -9.97 8.44 -2.83
C GLN A 177 -8.61 9.05 -2.43
N ASN A 178 -8.20 10.15 -3.05
CA ASN A 178 -6.88 10.75 -2.80
C ASN A 178 -6.86 11.83 -1.71
N VAL A 179 -7.80 11.83 -0.77
CA VAL A 179 -7.89 12.81 0.32
C VAL A 179 -6.66 12.78 1.22
N GLY A 180 -6.23 11.58 1.64
CA GLY A 180 -5.01 11.37 2.43
C GLY A 180 -3.73 11.36 1.60
N GLY A 181 -3.86 11.26 0.27
CA GLY A 181 -2.74 11.20 -0.66
C GLY A 181 -2.66 9.91 -1.46
N ILE A 182 -1.46 9.60 -1.91
CA ILE A 182 -1.17 8.47 -2.81
C ILE A 182 -0.11 7.60 -2.18
N ILE A 183 -0.34 6.29 -2.18
CA ILE A 183 0.60 5.27 -1.73
C ILE A 183 0.83 4.32 -2.91
N ASN A 184 2.04 4.29 -3.46
CA ASN A 184 2.36 3.45 -4.60
C ASN A 184 3.43 2.42 -4.22
N PHE A 185 3.03 1.16 -4.18
CA PHE A 185 3.95 0.02 -4.09
C PHE A 185 4.47 -0.31 -5.48
N LYS A 186 5.77 -0.22 -5.66
CA LYS A 186 6.42 -0.58 -6.91
C LYS A 186 7.11 -1.92 -6.76
N THR A 187 6.75 -2.87 -7.59
CA THR A 187 7.40 -4.17 -7.64
C THR A 187 8.76 -4.09 -8.33
N ARG A 188 9.61 -5.07 -8.08
CA ARG A 188 10.96 -5.16 -8.62
C ARG A 188 10.95 -5.01 -10.14
N ARG A 189 11.91 -4.25 -10.64
CA ARG A 189 11.99 -3.88 -12.07
C ARG A 189 12.58 -4.99 -12.91
N VAL A 190 12.23 -5.00 -14.18
CA VAL A 190 12.95 -5.78 -15.20
C VAL A 190 14.37 -5.24 -15.31
N PRO A 191 15.41 -6.09 -15.22
CA PRO A 191 16.79 -5.67 -15.40
C PRO A 191 17.03 -5.02 -16.77
N THR A 192 18.00 -4.12 -16.82
CA THR A 192 18.39 -3.40 -18.05
C THR A 192 19.77 -3.78 -18.54
N THR A 193 20.44 -4.71 -17.88
CA THR A 193 21.76 -5.23 -18.22
C THR A 193 21.64 -6.67 -18.69
N PRO A 194 22.45 -7.10 -19.69
CA PRO A 194 22.53 -8.49 -20.09
C PRO A 194 22.95 -9.40 -18.94
N GLY A 195 22.58 -10.67 -19.05
CA GLY A 195 22.84 -11.66 -18.02
C GLY A 195 21.67 -11.85 -17.05
N ILE A 196 21.61 -13.03 -16.43
CA ILE A 196 20.60 -13.34 -15.41
C ILE A 196 21.04 -12.74 -14.08
N THR A 197 20.16 -12.00 -13.45
CA THR A 197 20.35 -11.46 -12.09
C THR A 197 19.14 -11.76 -11.26
N GLY A 198 19.35 -12.05 -9.99
CA GLY A 198 18.24 -12.39 -9.11
C GLY A 198 18.63 -12.62 -7.67
N ASP A 199 17.66 -13.05 -6.88
CA ASP A 199 17.85 -13.55 -5.53
C ASP A 199 16.75 -14.55 -5.15
N ALA A 200 17.11 -15.47 -4.26
CA ALA A 200 16.19 -16.35 -3.56
C ALA A 200 16.30 -16.10 -2.06
N ASN A 201 15.18 -16.09 -1.37
CA ASN A 201 15.12 -15.80 0.05
C ASN A 201 14.16 -16.75 0.77
N VAL A 202 14.57 -17.22 1.95
CA VAL A 202 13.74 -18.01 2.88
C VAL A 202 13.88 -17.38 4.26
N ARG A 203 12.74 -17.03 4.87
CA ARG A 203 12.65 -16.49 6.23
C ARG A 203 11.69 -17.33 7.03
N HIS A 204 12.13 -17.83 8.18
CA HIS A 204 11.29 -18.51 9.14
C HIS A 204 11.05 -17.63 10.35
N ASN A 205 9.78 -17.38 10.67
CA ASN A 205 9.31 -16.57 11.79
C ASN A 205 8.73 -17.52 12.86
N ALA A 206 9.08 -17.31 14.13
CA ALA A 206 8.53 -18.01 15.29
C ALA A 206 8.07 -17.00 16.34
N TYR A 207 6.80 -17.03 16.69
CA TYR A 207 6.24 -16.18 17.74
C TYR A 207 6.49 -16.82 19.12
N SER A 208 6.55 -15.99 20.16
CA SER A 208 7.03 -16.40 21.49
C SER A 208 6.19 -17.50 22.16
N GLU A 209 4.92 -17.62 21.82
CA GLU A 209 4.02 -18.60 22.47
C GLU A 209 3.39 -19.55 21.46
N VAL A 210 2.73 -19.01 20.43
CA VAL A 210 1.97 -19.78 19.45
C VAL A 210 2.26 -19.23 18.06
N GLY A 211 2.36 -20.13 17.09
CA GLY A 211 2.43 -19.80 15.70
C GLY A 211 3.85 -19.64 15.16
N HIS A 212 3.97 -20.00 13.91
CA HIS A 212 5.18 -19.84 13.11
C HIS A 212 4.79 -19.83 11.64
N ASN A 213 5.54 -19.09 10.83
CA ASN A 213 5.36 -19.12 9.39
C ASN A 213 6.70 -19.06 8.66
N THR A 214 6.68 -19.55 7.44
CA THR A 214 7.82 -19.47 6.52
C THR A 214 7.43 -18.61 5.32
N GLN A 215 8.25 -17.61 5.06
CA GLN A 215 8.16 -16.75 3.90
C GLN A 215 9.25 -17.14 2.91
N THR A 216 8.89 -17.35 1.66
CA THR A 216 9.82 -17.66 0.57
C THR A 216 9.65 -16.64 -0.55
N SER A 217 10.74 -16.24 -1.18
CA SER A 217 10.66 -15.40 -2.37
C SER A 217 11.76 -15.70 -3.36
N VAL A 218 11.47 -15.49 -4.63
CA VAL A 218 12.41 -15.59 -5.74
C VAL A 218 12.17 -14.43 -6.68
N PHE A 219 13.25 -13.80 -7.07
CA PHE A 219 13.29 -12.87 -8.19
C PHE A 219 14.38 -13.31 -9.15
N ALA A 220 14.07 -13.37 -10.43
CA ALA A 220 15.04 -13.56 -11.48
C ALA A 220 14.66 -12.74 -12.71
N GLY A 221 15.63 -12.10 -13.32
CA GLY A 221 15.37 -11.32 -14.52
C GLY A 221 16.60 -11.18 -15.40
N THR A 222 16.37 -10.79 -16.66
CA THR A 222 17.40 -10.61 -17.66
C THR A 222 16.98 -9.59 -18.71
N GLN A 223 17.97 -9.00 -19.38
CA GLN A 223 17.81 -8.25 -20.62
C GLN A 223 18.47 -9.05 -21.74
N LEU A 224 17.72 -9.36 -22.80
CA LEU A 224 18.20 -10.05 -23.97
C LEU A 224 18.75 -9.03 -25.00
N ASP A 225 19.66 -9.47 -25.86
CA ASP A 225 20.25 -8.64 -26.93
C ASP A 225 19.18 -8.14 -27.94
N SER A 226 18.04 -8.84 -28.03
CA SER A 226 16.91 -8.45 -28.86
C SER A 226 16.14 -7.20 -28.35
N GLY A 227 16.56 -6.60 -27.22
CA GLY A 227 15.83 -5.52 -26.57
C GLY A 227 14.69 -5.98 -25.65
N LEU A 228 14.46 -7.30 -25.54
CA LEU A 228 13.45 -7.85 -24.64
C LEU A 228 14.03 -8.10 -23.25
N GLY A 229 13.49 -7.41 -22.24
CA GLY A 229 13.74 -7.67 -20.84
C GLY A 229 12.62 -8.49 -20.23
N LEU A 230 12.95 -9.44 -19.36
CA LEU A 230 12.02 -10.31 -18.65
C LEU A 230 12.35 -10.36 -17.16
N ALA A 231 11.34 -10.46 -16.30
CA ALA A 231 11.53 -10.73 -14.89
C ALA A 231 10.39 -11.57 -14.32
N VAL A 232 10.74 -12.53 -13.47
CA VAL A 232 9.82 -13.37 -12.70
C VAL A 232 9.95 -13.01 -11.23
N LEU A 233 8.82 -12.81 -10.58
CA LEU A 233 8.70 -12.56 -9.15
C LEU A 233 7.80 -13.62 -8.54
N TYR A 234 8.22 -14.17 -7.42
CA TYR A 234 7.40 -15.06 -6.60
C TYR A 234 7.61 -14.72 -5.13
N SER A 235 6.52 -14.72 -4.36
CA SER A 235 6.54 -14.69 -2.91
C SER A 235 5.46 -15.60 -2.36
N GLY A 236 5.78 -16.37 -1.32
CA GLY A 236 4.86 -17.27 -0.65
C GLY A 236 4.97 -17.16 0.85
N ILE A 237 3.83 -17.33 1.55
CA ILE A 237 3.75 -17.45 3.01
C ILE A 237 3.00 -18.73 3.34
N ARG A 238 3.50 -19.49 4.32
CA ARG A 238 2.88 -20.73 4.82
C ARG A 238 3.07 -20.83 6.32
N GLY A 239 2.02 -21.08 7.05
CA GLY A 239 2.04 -21.28 8.49
C GLY A 239 0.91 -20.58 9.21
N SER A 240 1.16 -20.06 10.38
CA SER A 240 0.18 -19.35 11.20
C SER A 240 0.77 -18.08 11.80
N ASP A 241 -0.09 -17.12 12.11
CA ASP A 241 0.23 -15.97 12.92
C ASP A 241 0.30 -16.33 14.42
N TRP A 242 0.32 -15.35 15.29
CA TRP A 242 0.54 -15.46 16.75
C TRP A 242 -0.69 -15.86 17.57
N ARG A 243 -1.79 -16.24 16.96
CA ARG A 243 -3.01 -16.67 17.64
C ARG A 243 -3.39 -18.10 17.26
N VAL A 244 -4.04 -18.81 18.17
CA VAL A 244 -4.57 -20.15 17.88
C VAL A 244 -5.54 -20.07 16.70
N GLY A 245 -5.36 -20.96 15.70
CA GLY A 245 -6.21 -21.02 14.52
C GLY A 245 -6.13 -19.77 13.64
N SER A 246 -4.93 -19.21 13.43
CA SER A 246 -4.62 -18.10 12.52
C SER A 246 -3.82 -18.56 11.30
N ASP A 247 -4.13 -19.77 10.79
CA ASP A 247 -3.45 -20.32 9.61
C ASP A 247 -3.55 -19.41 8.41
N GLU A 248 -2.44 -19.27 7.70
CA GLU A 248 -2.29 -18.33 6.59
C GLU A 248 -1.53 -18.98 5.42
N LYS A 249 -2.03 -18.73 4.21
CA LYS A 249 -1.40 -19.14 2.97
C LYS A 249 -1.44 -18.01 1.96
N VAL A 250 -0.29 -17.62 1.40
CA VAL A 250 -0.16 -16.62 0.35
C VAL A 250 0.64 -17.19 -0.80
N ASN A 251 0.23 -16.89 -2.03
CA ASN A 251 1.03 -16.99 -3.25
C ASN A 251 0.91 -15.67 -4.01
N ASP A 252 2.02 -15.07 -4.34
CA ASP A 252 2.10 -13.85 -5.13
C ASP A 252 3.12 -14.06 -6.25
N PHE A 253 2.63 -14.15 -7.47
CA PHE A 253 3.43 -14.39 -8.67
C PHE A 253 3.24 -13.24 -9.66
N ALA A 254 4.35 -12.79 -10.28
CA ALA A 254 4.30 -11.86 -11.41
C ALA A 254 5.35 -12.22 -12.46
N LEU A 255 4.95 -12.10 -13.72
CA LEU A 255 5.83 -12.08 -14.88
C LEU A 255 5.79 -10.67 -15.47
N LYS A 256 6.93 -10.00 -15.53
CA LYS A 256 7.08 -8.66 -16.10
C LYS A 256 7.92 -8.73 -17.37
N TRP A 257 7.58 -7.86 -18.32
CA TRP A 257 8.37 -7.70 -19.54
C TRP A 257 8.52 -6.23 -19.89
N ARG A 258 9.56 -5.94 -20.62
CA ARG A 258 9.82 -4.67 -21.27
C ARG A 258 10.46 -4.96 -22.62
N TYR A 259 10.00 -4.32 -23.68
CA TYR A 259 10.56 -4.45 -25.02
C TYR A 259 10.87 -3.06 -25.59
N ASP A 260 12.14 -2.82 -25.88
CA ASP A 260 12.61 -1.58 -26.50
C ASP A 260 12.30 -1.66 -28.01
N VAL A 261 11.16 -1.06 -28.43
CA VAL A 261 10.70 -1.02 -29.83
C VAL A 261 11.64 -0.16 -30.67
N SER A 262 12.15 0.91 -30.08
CA SER A 262 13.14 1.82 -30.64
C SER A 262 13.91 2.50 -29.50
N PRO A 263 14.98 3.29 -29.80
CA PRO A 263 15.67 4.06 -28.75
C PRO A 263 14.78 5.04 -27.97
N THR A 264 13.61 5.38 -28.52
CA THR A 264 12.67 6.34 -27.91
C THR A 264 11.33 5.72 -27.53
N ALA A 265 11.09 4.44 -27.83
CA ALA A 265 9.82 3.79 -27.61
C ALA A 265 9.97 2.42 -26.94
N GLU A 266 9.16 2.18 -25.92
CA GLU A 266 9.09 0.90 -25.22
C GLU A 266 7.64 0.41 -25.08
N VAL A 267 7.47 -0.91 -25.09
CA VAL A 267 6.27 -1.61 -24.63
C VAL A 267 6.63 -2.36 -23.36
N TYR A 268 5.84 -2.20 -22.34
CA TYR A 268 6.04 -2.90 -21.07
C TYR A 268 4.73 -3.53 -20.59
N GLY A 269 4.84 -4.48 -19.68
CA GLY A 269 3.62 -5.06 -19.10
C GLY A 269 3.90 -6.06 -18.01
N LYS A 270 2.81 -6.57 -17.44
CA LYS A 270 2.83 -7.52 -16.35
C LYS A 270 1.63 -8.44 -16.39
N LEU A 271 1.87 -9.72 -16.16
CA LEU A 271 0.89 -10.71 -15.73
C LEU A 271 1.09 -10.98 -14.25
N SER A 272 0.04 -10.98 -13.46
CA SER A 272 0.14 -11.32 -12.04
C SER A 272 -1.00 -12.22 -11.56
N TYR A 273 -0.65 -13.05 -10.60
CA TYR A 273 -1.54 -13.95 -9.89
C TYR A 273 -1.30 -13.86 -8.40
N TYR A 274 -2.33 -13.57 -7.63
CA TYR A 274 -2.29 -13.52 -6.18
C TYR A 274 -3.40 -14.40 -5.60
N ASP A 275 -3.04 -15.29 -4.68
CA ASP A 275 -3.95 -16.20 -4.00
C ASP A 275 -3.64 -16.18 -2.50
N VAL A 276 -4.66 -16.00 -1.69
CA VAL A 276 -4.53 -15.91 -0.25
C VAL A 276 -5.69 -16.58 0.46
N SER A 277 -5.38 -17.25 1.55
CA SER A 277 -6.37 -17.72 2.51
C SER A 277 -5.87 -17.53 3.94
N SER A 278 -6.75 -17.16 4.86
CA SER A 278 -6.43 -16.93 6.26
C SER A 278 -7.63 -17.20 7.17
N ARG A 279 -7.36 -17.84 8.31
CA ARG A 279 -8.28 -17.93 9.43
C ARG A 279 -8.12 -16.72 10.33
N THR A 280 -9.21 -16.28 10.95
CA THR A 280 -9.24 -15.04 11.74
C THR A 280 -9.79 -15.29 13.13
N PRO A 281 -8.93 -15.33 14.15
CA PRO A 281 -9.33 -15.74 15.51
C PRO A 281 -10.20 -14.71 16.27
N GLY A 282 -10.56 -13.59 15.65
CA GLY A 282 -11.44 -12.57 16.23
C GLY A 282 -10.77 -11.62 17.23
N GLY A 283 -11.51 -10.60 17.67
CA GLY A 283 -11.07 -9.67 18.71
C GLY A 283 -11.19 -10.25 20.11
N LEU A 284 -10.54 -9.62 21.09
CA LEU A 284 -10.62 -9.97 22.51
C LEU A 284 -11.06 -8.74 23.33
N THR A 285 -11.92 -8.96 24.34
CA THR A 285 -12.10 -8.00 25.42
C THR A 285 -10.85 -7.94 26.28
N VAL A 286 -10.70 -6.91 27.10
CA VAL A 286 -9.56 -6.81 28.03
C VAL A 286 -9.54 -8.01 29.01
N ALA A 287 -10.70 -8.49 29.45
CA ALA A 287 -10.80 -9.64 30.33
C ALA A 287 -10.34 -10.94 29.64
N GLN A 288 -10.79 -11.19 28.41
CA GLN A 288 -10.36 -12.34 27.61
C GLN A 288 -8.86 -12.28 27.32
N TYR A 289 -8.33 -11.10 27.00
CA TYR A 289 -6.91 -10.90 26.75
C TYR A 289 -6.04 -11.18 27.99
N LYS A 290 -6.51 -10.80 29.17
CA LYS A 290 -5.81 -11.10 30.43
C LYS A 290 -5.84 -12.59 30.77
N ALA A 291 -6.92 -13.29 30.41
CA ALA A 291 -7.06 -14.73 30.65
C ALA A 291 -6.15 -15.54 29.72
N ASP A 292 -6.24 -15.27 28.42
CA ASP A 292 -5.38 -15.87 27.38
C ASP A 292 -5.32 -14.95 26.15
N PRO A 293 -4.20 -14.25 25.91
CA PRO A 293 -4.05 -13.36 24.76
C PRO A 293 -3.99 -14.09 23.41
N PHE A 294 -3.81 -15.39 23.40
CA PHE A 294 -3.65 -16.18 22.18
C PHE A 294 -4.90 -16.98 21.78
N GLN A 295 -5.95 -16.94 22.60
CA GLN A 295 -7.17 -17.69 22.37
C GLN A 295 -7.88 -17.29 21.06
N ASN A 296 -8.57 -18.26 20.46
CA ASN A 296 -9.44 -18.06 19.30
C ASN A 296 -10.90 -17.96 19.75
N THR A 297 -11.51 -16.81 19.52
CA THR A 297 -12.94 -16.56 19.81
C THR A 297 -13.85 -16.76 18.60
N ARG A 298 -13.24 -17.04 17.41
CA ARG A 298 -13.92 -17.14 16.11
C ARG A 298 -13.39 -18.33 15.29
N PRO A 299 -13.53 -19.57 15.75
CA PRO A 299 -12.88 -20.73 15.12
C PRO A 299 -13.37 -21.03 13.69
N THR A 300 -14.54 -20.52 13.32
CA THR A 300 -15.13 -20.70 11.98
C THR A 300 -14.82 -19.57 11.01
N ASP A 301 -14.27 -18.45 11.49
CA ASP A 301 -14.03 -17.28 10.66
C ASP A 301 -12.86 -17.53 9.69
N PHE A 302 -13.13 -17.29 8.41
CA PHE A 302 -12.22 -17.56 7.32
C PHE A 302 -12.36 -16.52 6.22
N TRP A 303 -11.23 -16.18 5.61
CA TRP A 303 -11.15 -15.31 4.45
C TRP A 303 -10.27 -15.93 3.37
N SER A 304 -10.68 -15.76 2.12
CA SER A 304 -9.85 -16.06 0.96
C SER A 304 -10.01 -15.00 -0.11
N GLY A 305 -9.03 -14.91 -0.99
CA GLY A 305 -9.07 -14.03 -2.15
C GLY A 305 -8.13 -14.48 -3.25
N GLU A 306 -8.57 -14.26 -4.49
CA GLU A 306 -7.78 -14.51 -5.70
C GLU A 306 -7.81 -13.24 -6.57
N ARG A 307 -6.67 -12.90 -7.18
CA ARG A 307 -6.60 -11.86 -8.22
C ARG A 307 -5.77 -12.34 -9.38
N LYS A 308 -6.32 -12.19 -10.58
CA LYS A 308 -5.63 -12.32 -11.87
C LYS A 308 -5.60 -10.96 -12.52
N ALA A 309 -4.44 -10.50 -12.89
CA ALA A 309 -4.29 -9.17 -13.48
C ALA A 309 -3.33 -9.19 -14.67
N PHE A 310 -3.66 -8.35 -15.63
CA PHE A 310 -2.86 -8.07 -16.81
C PHE A 310 -2.77 -6.56 -17.00
N ASP A 311 -1.59 -6.06 -17.27
CA ASP A 311 -1.40 -4.68 -17.70
C ASP A 311 -0.39 -4.62 -18.87
N ILE A 312 -0.59 -3.61 -19.73
CA ILE A 312 0.29 -3.28 -20.83
C ILE A 312 0.37 -1.77 -20.99
N GLY A 313 1.57 -1.27 -21.28
CA GLY A 313 1.82 0.12 -21.55
C GLY A 313 2.70 0.30 -22.78
N TYR A 314 2.45 1.38 -23.48
CA TYR A 314 3.31 1.90 -24.55
C TYR A 314 3.77 3.31 -24.18
N LEU A 315 5.05 3.53 -24.20
CA LEU A 315 5.68 4.82 -23.93
C LEU A 315 6.55 5.21 -25.10
N ASN A 316 6.43 6.45 -25.58
CA ASN A 316 7.25 6.94 -26.68
C ASN A 316 7.57 8.42 -26.50
N ALA A 317 8.86 8.75 -26.53
CA ALA A 317 9.34 10.10 -26.77
C ALA A 317 9.28 10.40 -28.27
N LEU A 318 8.17 11.00 -28.71
CA LEU A 318 7.95 11.36 -30.13
C LEU A 318 9.02 12.34 -30.65
N SER A 319 9.52 13.18 -29.73
CA SER A 319 10.63 14.10 -29.97
C SER A 319 11.31 14.44 -28.63
N GLY A 320 12.35 15.28 -28.62
CA GLY A 320 12.97 15.78 -27.39
C GLY A 320 12.02 16.56 -26.49
N THR A 321 10.87 17.01 -27.02
CA THR A 321 9.87 17.82 -26.30
C THR A 321 8.52 17.16 -26.14
N GLN A 322 8.28 16.03 -26.80
CA GLN A 322 6.97 15.37 -26.84
C GLN A 322 7.04 13.93 -26.34
N GLU A 323 6.13 13.58 -25.48
CA GLU A 323 6.03 12.24 -24.92
C GLU A 323 4.57 11.79 -24.89
N VAL A 324 4.32 10.56 -25.32
CA VAL A 324 3.03 9.91 -25.22
C VAL A 324 3.17 8.62 -24.41
N GLU A 325 2.22 8.36 -23.52
CA GLU A 325 2.05 7.08 -22.86
C GLU A 325 0.59 6.63 -22.95
N VAL A 326 0.38 5.37 -23.24
CA VAL A 326 -0.94 4.74 -23.17
C VAL A 326 -0.79 3.49 -22.33
N ARG A 327 -1.59 3.37 -21.29
CA ARG A 327 -1.64 2.18 -20.43
C ARG A 327 -3.05 1.62 -20.42
N ALA A 328 -3.14 0.29 -20.50
CA ALA A 328 -4.38 -0.44 -20.32
C ALA A 328 -4.20 -1.56 -19.29
N TYR A 329 -5.23 -1.85 -18.50
CA TYR A 329 -5.18 -2.95 -17.55
C TYR A 329 -6.55 -3.60 -17.35
N TYR A 330 -6.48 -4.88 -16.97
CA TYR A 330 -7.61 -5.69 -16.55
C TYR A 330 -7.28 -6.44 -15.28
N ASN A 331 -8.18 -6.35 -14.29
CA ASN A 331 -8.07 -7.06 -13.03
C ASN A 331 -9.36 -7.85 -12.79
N LYS A 332 -9.24 -9.14 -12.51
CA LYS A 332 -10.34 -9.97 -12.02
C LYS A 332 -9.99 -10.46 -10.62
N SER A 333 -10.86 -10.21 -9.67
CA SER A 333 -10.66 -10.61 -8.27
C SER A 333 -11.89 -11.34 -7.75
N SER A 334 -11.69 -12.37 -6.97
CA SER A 334 -12.70 -12.97 -6.12
C SER A 334 -12.29 -12.81 -4.65
N ARG A 335 -13.24 -12.63 -3.78
CA ARG A 335 -13.05 -12.58 -2.33
C ARG A 335 -14.19 -13.29 -1.64
N GLU A 336 -13.86 -14.18 -0.73
CA GLU A 336 -14.83 -14.90 0.07
C GLU A 336 -14.57 -14.69 1.55
N SER A 337 -15.62 -14.65 2.33
CA SER A 337 -15.53 -14.69 3.78
C SER A 337 -16.64 -15.56 4.36
N THR A 338 -16.28 -16.34 5.36
CA THR A 338 -17.23 -17.08 6.20
C THR A 338 -17.06 -16.59 7.61
N LEU A 339 -18.07 -15.88 8.12
CA LEU A 339 -17.98 -15.15 9.38
C LEU A 339 -19.14 -15.52 10.30
N ILE A 340 -18.84 -15.86 11.54
CA ILE A 340 -19.85 -16.13 12.55
C ILE A 340 -20.39 -14.80 13.12
N SER A 341 -21.68 -14.73 13.33
CA SER A 341 -22.33 -13.55 13.91
C SER A 341 -21.84 -13.27 15.34
N ALA A 342 -22.03 -12.04 15.82
CA ALA A 342 -21.60 -11.62 17.16
C ALA A 342 -22.19 -12.47 18.29
N ASN A 343 -23.42 -12.97 18.12
CA ASN A 343 -24.09 -13.85 19.07
C ASN A 343 -23.74 -15.35 18.90
N LEU A 344 -22.83 -15.69 17.99
CA LEU A 344 -22.36 -17.06 17.66
C LEU A 344 -23.45 -18.03 17.16
N LYS A 345 -24.62 -17.51 16.75
CA LYS A 345 -25.77 -18.33 16.31
C LYS A 345 -25.93 -18.41 14.79
N GLY A 346 -25.41 -17.44 14.06
CA GLY A 346 -25.48 -17.35 12.61
C GLY A 346 -24.10 -17.37 11.98
N LEU A 347 -23.95 -18.06 10.86
CA LEU A 347 -22.75 -18.07 10.06
C LEU A 347 -23.09 -17.53 8.66
N GLY A 348 -22.40 -16.50 8.23
CA GLY A 348 -22.60 -15.88 6.93
C GLY A 348 -21.47 -16.24 5.97
N HIS A 349 -21.80 -16.76 4.77
CA HIS A 349 -20.84 -16.95 3.67
C HIS A 349 -21.08 -15.86 2.62
N GLN A 350 -20.03 -15.13 2.26
CA GLN A 350 -20.09 -13.92 1.43
C GLN A 350 -19.10 -13.98 0.26
N PRO A 351 -19.40 -14.72 -0.82
CA PRO A 351 -18.61 -14.65 -2.05
C PRO A 351 -18.88 -13.32 -2.78
N ARG A 352 -17.81 -12.72 -3.31
CA ARG A 352 -17.85 -11.49 -4.09
C ARG A 352 -16.87 -11.57 -5.24
N ASN A 353 -17.32 -11.20 -6.43
CA ASN A 353 -16.50 -11.16 -7.64
C ASN A 353 -16.41 -9.74 -8.16
N TYR A 354 -15.24 -9.38 -8.66
CA TYR A 354 -14.96 -8.05 -9.18
C TYR A 354 -14.18 -8.15 -10.49
N ALA A 355 -14.49 -7.24 -11.41
CA ALA A 355 -13.71 -7.02 -12.61
C ALA A 355 -13.51 -5.52 -12.81
N THR A 356 -12.28 -5.11 -13.06
CA THR A 356 -11.93 -3.71 -13.35
C THR A 356 -11.15 -3.66 -14.65
N THR A 357 -11.58 -2.81 -15.58
CA THR A 357 -10.91 -2.55 -16.86
C THR A 357 -10.65 -1.07 -16.99
N ALA A 358 -9.48 -0.68 -17.45
CA ALA A 358 -9.19 0.74 -17.69
C ALA A 358 -8.23 0.96 -18.85
N ILE A 359 -8.30 2.17 -19.40
CA ILE A 359 -7.34 2.73 -20.35
C ILE A 359 -6.98 4.15 -19.93
N GLU A 360 -5.69 4.47 -19.98
CA GLU A 360 -5.12 5.73 -19.49
C GLU A 360 -4.11 6.31 -20.49
N PRO A 361 -4.57 7.01 -21.55
CA PRO A 361 -3.67 7.80 -22.41
C PRO A 361 -3.23 9.09 -21.73
N ARG A 362 -1.99 9.49 -22.01
CA ARG A 362 -1.44 10.74 -21.55
C ARG A 362 -0.45 11.30 -22.59
N TYR A 363 -0.42 12.62 -22.72
CA TYR A 363 0.50 13.36 -23.56
C TYR A 363 1.18 14.44 -22.77
N THR A 364 2.48 14.60 -22.92
CA THR A 364 3.29 15.66 -22.32
C THR A 364 4.00 16.45 -23.40
N GLN A 365 3.83 17.75 -23.37
CA GLN A 365 4.55 18.71 -24.22
C GLN A 365 5.48 19.55 -23.35
N ARG A 366 6.75 19.61 -23.71
CA ARG A 366 7.75 20.44 -23.04
C ARG A 366 8.01 21.70 -23.86
N PHE A 367 8.05 22.83 -23.16
CA PHE A 367 8.38 24.14 -23.71
C PHE A 367 9.58 24.72 -22.96
N SER A 368 10.44 25.45 -23.66
CA SER A 368 11.53 26.19 -23.05
C SER A 368 11.67 27.56 -23.73
N THR A 369 11.53 28.63 -22.95
CA THR A 369 11.62 29.99 -23.43
C THR A 369 12.45 30.81 -22.45
N GLY A 370 13.68 31.14 -22.83
CA GLY A 370 14.61 31.82 -21.94
C GLY A 370 14.91 31.08 -20.66
N LYS A 371 14.51 31.61 -19.50
CA LYS A 371 14.71 31.00 -18.18
C LYS A 371 13.49 30.20 -17.68
N VAL A 372 12.47 30.03 -18.52
CA VAL A 372 11.24 29.31 -18.17
C VAL A 372 11.22 27.99 -18.90
N SER A 373 11.04 26.88 -18.18
CA SER A 373 10.68 25.58 -18.73
C SER A 373 9.31 25.14 -18.21
N GLN A 374 8.54 24.49 -19.07
CA GLN A 374 7.18 24.04 -18.79
C GLN A 374 7.01 22.62 -19.32
N ASP A 375 6.41 21.74 -18.51
CA ASP A 375 5.99 20.40 -18.90
C ASP A 375 4.48 20.33 -18.75
N VAL A 376 3.76 20.64 -19.83
CA VAL A 376 2.29 20.56 -19.87
C VAL A 376 1.89 19.10 -20.13
N THR A 377 1.15 18.51 -19.22
CA THR A 377 0.64 17.16 -19.35
C THR A 377 -0.88 17.16 -19.36
N VAL A 378 -1.45 16.50 -20.37
CA VAL A 378 -2.89 16.23 -20.46
C VAL A 378 -3.07 14.70 -20.42
N GLY A 379 -4.02 14.25 -19.63
CA GLY A 379 -4.34 12.84 -19.56
C GLY A 379 -5.83 12.57 -19.42
N TYR A 380 -6.21 11.37 -19.81
CA TYR A 380 -7.56 10.84 -19.70
C TYR A 380 -7.51 9.47 -19.04
N ARG A 381 -8.54 9.12 -18.29
CA ARG A 381 -8.78 7.76 -17.82
C ARG A 381 -10.24 7.38 -18.02
N TYR A 382 -10.47 6.25 -18.66
CA TYR A 382 -11.71 5.51 -18.57
C TYR A 382 -11.50 4.28 -17.68
N LEU A 383 -12.39 4.07 -16.72
CA LEU A 383 -12.35 2.94 -15.83
C LEU A 383 -13.76 2.38 -15.63
N ALA A 384 -13.92 1.08 -15.87
CA ALA A 384 -15.16 0.35 -15.69
C ALA A 384 -14.99 -0.72 -14.61
N GLU A 385 -15.90 -0.74 -13.63
CA GLU A 385 -15.98 -1.74 -12.57
C GLU A 385 -17.27 -2.53 -12.70
N ARG A 386 -17.17 -3.84 -12.46
CA ARG A 386 -18.32 -4.75 -12.39
C ARG A 386 -18.12 -5.65 -11.18
N ALA A 387 -19.16 -5.82 -10.37
CA ALA A 387 -19.07 -6.66 -9.18
C ALA A 387 -20.38 -7.38 -8.90
N ASP A 388 -20.25 -8.63 -8.43
CA ASP A 388 -21.34 -9.45 -7.96
C ASP A 388 -21.11 -9.76 -6.48
N GLU A 389 -22.13 -9.52 -5.65
CA GLU A 389 -22.10 -9.73 -4.21
C GLU A 389 -23.24 -10.64 -3.80
N THR A 390 -22.92 -11.76 -3.14
CA THR A 390 -23.92 -12.68 -2.62
C THR A 390 -23.69 -12.91 -1.12
N ILE A 391 -24.76 -13.07 -0.35
CA ILE A 391 -24.70 -13.47 1.06
C ILE A 391 -25.60 -14.68 1.26
N TYR A 392 -25.03 -15.73 1.83
CA TYR A 392 -25.72 -16.94 2.25
C TYR A 392 -25.69 -17.05 3.76
N ASN A 393 -26.77 -17.55 4.34
CA ASN A 393 -26.73 -18.09 5.69
C ASN A 393 -26.25 -19.54 5.66
N VAL A 394 -25.44 -19.92 6.63
CA VAL A 394 -24.98 -21.29 6.83
C VAL A 394 -25.44 -21.76 8.20
N VAL A 395 -26.01 -22.96 8.26
CA VAL A 395 -26.43 -23.57 9.52
C VAL A 395 -25.18 -24.02 10.28
N VAL A 396 -24.90 -23.42 11.44
CA VAL A 396 -23.68 -23.67 12.21
C VAL A 396 -23.49 -25.16 12.56
N ALA A 397 -24.57 -25.83 12.96
CA ALA A 397 -24.53 -27.23 13.40
C ALA A 397 -24.25 -28.24 12.27
N SER A 398 -24.69 -27.96 11.05
CA SER A 398 -24.57 -28.90 9.92
C SER A 398 -23.62 -28.43 8.82
N GLY A 399 -23.21 -27.15 8.83
CA GLY A 399 -22.45 -26.54 7.75
C GLY A 399 -23.23 -26.34 6.44
N VAL A 400 -24.55 -26.60 6.44
CA VAL A 400 -25.37 -26.53 5.23
C VAL A 400 -25.66 -25.08 4.86
N GLN A 401 -25.27 -24.70 3.67
CA GLN A 401 -25.57 -23.40 3.06
C GLN A 401 -27.03 -23.35 2.64
N GLN A 402 -27.74 -22.29 3.07
CA GLN A 402 -29.14 -22.01 2.72
C GLN A 402 -29.22 -21.20 1.41
N ALA A 403 -30.43 -20.91 0.95
CA ALA A 403 -30.66 -20.00 -0.16
C ALA A 403 -30.04 -18.61 0.11
N PRO A 404 -29.64 -17.86 -0.93
CA PRO A 404 -29.04 -16.55 -0.74
C PRO A 404 -30.04 -15.58 -0.10
N THR A 405 -29.58 -14.83 0.88
CA THR A 405 -30.38 -13.78 1.55
C THR A 405 -30.16 -12.40 0.92
N ARG A 406 -29.05 -12.24 0.22
CA ARG A 406 -28.72 -11.04 -0.56
C ARG A 406 -28.05 -11.44 -1.86
N PHE A 407 -28.46 -10.76 -2.94
CA PHE A 407 -27.75 -10.79 -4.21
C PHE A 407 -27.84 -9.41 -4.86
N ALA A 408 -26.69 -8.83 -5.22
CA ALA A 408 -26.62 -7.55 -5.89
C ALA A 408 -25.52 -7.53 -6.96
N ASN A 409 -25.80 -6.88 -8.08
CA ASN A 409 -24.84 -6.50 -9.10
C ASN A 409 -24.49 -5.01 -8.96
N ASN A 410 -23.21 -4.69 -9.04
CA ASN A 410 -22.73 -3.32 -9.02
C ASN A 410 -21.95 -3.00 -10.30
N ALA A 411 -22.15 -1.81 -10.81
CA ALA A 411 -21.41 -1.29 -11.97
C ALA A 411 -20.99 0.16 -11.70
N THR A 412 -19.75 0.48 -12.00
CA THR A 412 -19.26 1.87 -12.03
C THR A 412 -18.57 2.10 -13.35
N ASP A 413 -18.92 3.19 -14.03
CA ASP A 413 -18.23 3.71 -15.20
C ASP A 413 -17.73 5.12 -14.84
N ALA A 414 -16.42 5.30 -14.82
CA ALA A 414 -15.76 6.54 -14.40
C ALA A 414 -14.87 7.07 -15.51
N GLN A 415 -15.00 8.35 -15.78
CA GLN A 415 -14.16 9.09 -16.73
C GLN A 415 -13.47 10.22 -15.98
N ALA A 416 -12.18 10.41 -16.23
CA ALA A 416 -11.43 11.49 -15.66
C ALA A 416 -10.53 12.13 -16.72
N VAL A 417 -10.57 13.46 -16.78
CA VAL A 417 -9.64 14.28 -17.58
C VAL A 417 -8.82 15.12 -16.64
N TYR A 418 -7.55 15.24 -16.90
CA TYR A 418 -6.69 16.13 -16.12
C TYR A 418 -5.68 16.87 -16.99
N ILE A 419 -5.28 18.03 -16.50
CA ILE A 419 -4.16 18.80 -17.02
C ILE A 419 -3.34 19.33 -15.86
N ASP A 420 -2.04 19.26 -15.98
CA ASP A 420 -1.09 19.97 -15.11
C ASP A 420 0.07 20.56 -15.92
N ASP A 421 0.64 21.64 -15.43
CA ASP A 421 1.80 22.29 -16.02
C ASP A 421 2.91 22.44 -14.97
N LYS A 422 4.02 21.73 -15.14
CA LYS A 422 5.20 21.85 -14.28
C LYS A 422 6.08 22.97 -14.80
N ILE A 423 5.98 24.14 -14.19
CA ILE A 423 6.70 25.36 -14.55
C ILE A 423 7.95 25.48 -13.69
N ALA A 424 9.12 25.66 -14.31
CA ALA A 424 10.36 26.02 -13.64
C ALA A 424 10.82 27.40 -14.12
N ILE A 425 10.99 28.35 -13.16
CA ILE A 425 11.44 29.71 -13.40
C ILE A 425 12.53 30.04 -12.38
N GLY A 426 13.78 29.96 -12.79
CA GLY A 426 14.90 30.12 -11.85
C GLY A 426 14.77 29.11 -10.68
N ALA A 427 14.71 29.61 -9.44
CA ALA A 427 14.55 28.80 -8.24
C ALA A 427 13.10 28.34 -7.99
N TRP A 428 12.11 28.86 -8.67
CA TRP A 428 10.70 28.51 -8.49
C TRP A 428 10.31 27.27 -9.29
N ARG A 429 9.47 26.44 -8.66
CA ARG A 429 8.78 25.32 -9.27
C ARG A 429 7.29 25.46 -8.95
N VAL A 430 6.47 25.68 -9.96
CA VAL A 430 5.03 25.93 -9.80
C VAL A 430 4.29 24.90 -10.64
N THR A 431 3.32 24.21 -10.04
CA THR A 431 2.53 23.20 -10.75
C THR A 431 1.04 23.45 -10.49
N PRO A 432 0.38 24.31 -11.29
CA PRO A 432 -1.06 24.35 -11.35
C PRO A 432 -1.60 23.11 -12.04
N GLY A 433 -2.79 22.70 -11.66
CA GLY A 433 -3.46 21.58 -12.32
C GLY A 433 -4.93 21.50 -11.95
N VAL A 434 -5.68 20.79 -12.76
CA VAL A 434 -7.08 20.48 -12.50
C VAL A 434 -7.40 19.08 -13.01
N ARG A 435 -8.22 18.37 -12.26
CA ARG A 435 -8.83 17.10 -12.63
C ARG A 435 -10.34 17.23 -12.61
N TYR A 436 -11.00 16.70 -13.63
CA TYR A 436 -12.45 16.57 -13.66
C TYR A 436 -12.83 15.11 -13.69
N GLU A 437 -13.68 14.70 -12.77
CA GLU A 437 -14.22 13.35 -12.64
C GLU A 437 -15.69 13.34 -13.00
N HIS A 438 -16.11 12.33 -13.78
CA HIS A 438 -17.50 12.03 -14.10
C HIS A 438 -17.74 10.55 -13.85
N ILE A 439 -18.64 10.22 -12.90
CA ILE A 439 -18.80 8.88 -12.35
C ILE A 439 -20.27 8.51 -12.37
N LYS A 440 -20.57 7.42 -13.05
CA LYS A 440 -21.88 6.77 -13.04
C LYS A 440 -21.79 5.47 -12.25
N THR A 441 -22.52 5.36 -11.14
CA THR A 441 -22.58 4.16 -10.31
C THR A 441 -24.00 3.59 -10.33
N VAL A 442 -24.11 2.29 -10.54
CA VAL A 442 -25.39 1.57 -10.55
C VAL A 442 -25.29 0.39 -9.59
N ARG A 443 -26.24 0.27 -8.69
CA ARG A 443 -26.47 -0.93 -7.88
C ARG A 443 -27.81 -1.52 -8.23
N TYR A 444 -27.84 -2.80 -8.55
CA TYR A 444 -29.06 -3.56 -8.77
C TYR A 444 -29.15 -4.67 -7.72
N ASN A 445 -30.02 -4.47 -6.74
CA ASN A 445 -30.37 -5.49 -5.75
C ASN A 445 -31.40 -6.43 -6.40
N HIS A 446 -31.12 -7.74 -6.37
CA HIS A 446 -32.09 -8.79 -6.75
C HIS A 446 -32.79 -9.35 -5.51
N LEU A 447 -32.05 -9.41 -4.39
CA LEU A 447 -32.52 -9.91 -3.10
C LEU A 447 -32.12 -8.95 -1.98
N PRO A 448 -32.93 -8.82 -0.89
CA PRO A 448 -34.24 -9.46 -0.65
C PRO A 448 -35.37 -8.85 -1.51
N THR A 449 -35.18 -7.64 -2.01
CA THR A 449 -36.16 -6.90 -2.82
C THR A 449 -35.47 -6.37 -4.07
N GLU A 450 -36.13 -6.55 -5.22
CA GLU A 450 -35.64 -6.06 -6.49
C GLU A 450 -35.63 -4.53 -6.52
N GLN A 451 -34.46 -3.92 -6.71
CA GLN A 451 -34.30 -2.47 -6.72
C GLN A 451 -33.07 -2.04 -7.50
N LYS A 452 -33.26 -1.12 -8.44
CA LYS A 452 -32.17 -0.44 -9.14
C LYS A 452 -31.94 0.94 -8.54
N ILE A 453 -30.70 1.26 -8.18
CA ILE A 453 -30.26 2.57 -7.70
C ILE A 453 -29.16 3.05 -8.66
N GLU A 454 -29.32 4.25 -9.16
CA GLU A 454 -28.36 4.89 -10.07
C GLU A 454 -27.94 6.24 -9.50
N LEU A 455 -26.63 6.52 -9.53
CA LEU A 455 -26.07 7.76 -9.04
C LEU A 455 -25.09 8.31 -10.07
N LEU A 456 -25.23 9.58 -10.38
CA LEU A 456 -24.33 10.33 -11.27
C LEU A 456 -23.66 11.45 -10.47
N ASN A 457 -22.33 11.46 -10.44
CA ASN A 457 -21.53 12.46 -9.77
C ASN A 457 -20.46 13.05 -10.70
N SER A 458 -20.25 14.34 -10.60
CA SER A 458 -19.17 15.05 -11.28
C SER A 458 -18.49 16.03 -10.36
N LYS A 459 -17.14 16.10 -10.39
CA LYS A 459 -16.36 17.02 -9.56
C LYS A 459 -15.13 17.55 -10.30
N ALA A 460 -14.92 18.86 -10.17
CA ALA A 460 -13.67 19.51 -10.57
C ALA A 460 -12.77 19.66 -9.33
N LEU A 461 -11.50 19.27 -9.45
CA LEU A 461 -10.53 19.16 -8.37
C LEU A 461 -9.29 20.00 -8.73
N PRO A 462 -9.26 21.29 -8.43
CA PRO A 462 -8.10 22.13 -8.67
C PRO A 462 -6.97 21.83 -7.69
N SER A 463 -5.74 22.10 -8.15
CA SER A 463 -4.51 21.88 -7.42
C SER A 463 -3.50 22.97 -7.78
N LEU A 464 -2.76 23.46 -6.79
CA LEU A 464 -1.63 24.34 -6.96
C LEU A 464 -0.51 23.91 -6.03
N ASN A 465 0.65 23.56 -6.61
CA ASN A 465 1.83 23.20 -5.84
C ASN A 465 2.95 24.18 -6.21
N VAL A 466 3.66 24.68 -5.19
CA VAL A 466 4.74 25.66 -5.36
C VAL A 466 5.94 25.20 -4.52
N ALA A 467 7.12 25.22 -5.12
CA ALA A 467 8.37 25.06 -4.39
C ALA A 467 9.38 26.14 -4.78
N TYR A 468 10.19 26.53 -3.82
CA TYR A 468 11.29 27.46 -3.97
C TYR A 468 12.59 26.80 -3.54
N LEU A 469 13.55 26.71 -4.45
CA LEU A 469 14.87 26.15 -4.21
C LEU A 469 15.75 27.28 -3.65
N LEU A 470 15.85 27.35 -2.29
CA LEU A 470 16.61 28.40 -1.63
C LEU A 470 18.10 28.27 -1.95
N ASP A 471 18.60 27.04 -1.94
CA ASP A 471 19.94 26.66 -2.39
C ASP A 471 19.96 25.22 -2.92
N ASN A 472 21.15 24.67 -3.13
CA ASN A 472 21.30 23.28 -3.61
C ASN A 472 20.78 22.22 -2.64
N ASN A 473 20.53 22.54 -1.39
CA ASN A 473 20.14 21.59 -0.35
C ASN A 473 18.76 21.86 0.23
N VAL A 474 18.28 23.12 0.17
CA VAL A 474 17.03 23.56 0.82
C VAL A 474 15.94 23.81 -0.18
N THR A 475 14.79 23.17 0.02
CA THR A 475 13.55 23.42 -0.72
C THR A 475 12.47 23.83 0.26
N LEU A 476 11.89 25.01 0.05
CA LEU A 476 10.65 25.42 0.70
C LEU A 476 9.49 25.05 -0.22
N PHE A 477 8.38 24.57 0.34
CA PHE A 477 7.22 24.22 -0.48
C PHE A 477 5.90 24.54 0.21
N GLY A 478 4.89 24.78 -0.61
CA GLY A 478 3.51 24.90 -0.18
C GLY A 478 2.57 24.41 -1.25
N ASN A 479 1.40 23.93 -0.86
CA ASN A 479 0.38 23.49 -1.79
C ASN A 479 -1.03 23.73 -1.25
N TYR A 480 -1.96 23.81 -2.19
CA TYR A 480 -3.39 23.84 -1.92
C TYR A 480 -4.11 22.97 -2.94
N ASN A 481 -4.80 21.93 -2.44
CA ASN A 481 -5.36 20.89 -3.28
C ASN A 481 -6.79 20.57 -2.87
N SER A 482 -7.63 20.30 -3.87
CA SER A 482 -8.93 19.67 -3.68
C SER A 482 -8.87 18.18 -4.04
N SER A 483 -9.49 17.35 -3.23
CA SER A 483 -9.59 15.91 -3.44
C SER A 483 -10.96 15.40 -3.02
N PHE A 484 -11.30 14.17 -3.40
CA PHE A 484 -12.64 13.63 -3.12
C PHE A 484 -12.59 12.15 -2.78
N GLY A 485 -13.65 11.68 -2.09
CA GLY A 485 -13.99 10.27 -1.93
C GLY A 485 -15.27 9.95 -2.69
N ALA A 486 -15.22 8.97 -3.59
CA ALA A 486 -16.41 8.53 -4.32
C ALA A 486 -17.43 7.84 -3.40
N VAL A 487 -18.71 7.93 -3.75
CA VAL A 487 -19.77 7.17 -3.10
C VAL A 487 -19.59 5.69 -3.42
N GLN A 488 -19.57 4.84 -2.39
CA GLN A 488 -19.34 3.41 -2.53
C GLN A 488 -20.62 2.65 -2.86
N ASN A 489 -20.50 1.52 -3.54
CA ASN A 489 -21.64 0.66 -3.90
C ASN A 489 -22.43 0.22 -2.66
N THR A 490 -21.74 -0.08 -1.55
CA THR A 490 -22.38 -0.50 -0.28
C THR A 490 -23.15 0.62 0.42
N GLN A 491 -22.95 1.87 0.02
CA GLN A 491 -23.68 3.05 0.54
C GLN A 491 -24.97 3.33 -0.27
N LEU A 492 -25.13 2.65 -1.41
CA LEU A 492 -26.33 2.78 -2.23
C LEU A 492 -27.40 1.77 -1.78
N ASN A 493 -28.48 2.28 -1.20
CA ASN A 493 -29.63 1.51 -0.74
C ASN A 493 -30.93 2.29 -1.00
N ALA A 494 -32.08 1.75 -0.56
CA ALA A 494 -33.38 2.37 -0.76
C ALA A 494 -33.46 3.82 -0.23
N GLN A 495 -32.77 4.11 0.84
CA GLN A 495 -32.73 5.44 1.42
C GLN A 495 -31.92 6.43 0.57
N SER A 496 -30.78 5.99 0.01
CA SER A 496 -29.96 6.84 -0.86
C SER A 496 -30.62 7.17 -2.20
N SER A 497 -31.60 6.40 -2.63
CA SER A 497 -32.39 6.72 -3.83
C SER A 497 -33.32 7.93 -3.62
N LYS A 498 -33.76 8.18 -2.39
CA LYS A 498 -34.61 9.35 -2.03
C LYS A 498 -33.77 10.60 -1.77
N ASN A 499 -32.60 10.44 -1.19
CA ASN A 499 -31.64 11.50 -0.88
C ASN A 499 -30.28 11.13 -1.50
N PRO A 500 -30.02 11.52 -2.77
CA PRO A 500 -28.80 11.15 -3.48
C PRO A 500 -27.56 11.62 -2.73
N LEU A 501 -26.67 10.66 -2.45
CA LEU A 501 -25.39 10.94 -1.80
C LEU A 501 -24.48 11.74 -2.74
N GLN A 502 -23.72 12.66 -2.14
CA GLN A 502 -22.68 13.41 -2.82
C GLN A 502 -21.30 12.84 -2.45
N PRO A 503 -20.30 12.94 -3.34
CA PRO A 503 -18.94 12.60 -2.98
C PRO A 503 -18.44 13.41 -1.78
N GLU A 504 -17.65 12.76 -0.95
CA GLU A 504 -16.89 13.44 0.11
C GLU A 504 -15.87 14.40 -0.51
N LEU A 505 -15.64 15.56 0.09
CA LEU A 505 -14.72 16.58 -0.42
C LEU A 505 -13.70 16.97 0.64
N ALA A 506 -12.45 17.11 0.25
CA ALA A 506 -11.41 17.63 1.11
C ALA A 506 -10.63 18.76 0.44
N LYS A 507 -10.29 19.77 1.25
CA LYS A 507 -9.38 20.88 0.89
C LYS A 507 -8.17 20.77 1.79
N THR A 508 -7.01 20.54 1.18
CA THR A 508 -5.73 20.38 1.89
C THR A 508 -4.82 21.55 1.59
N ALA A 509 -4.29 22.18 2.63
CA ALA A 509 -3.22 23.18 2.56
C ALA A 509 -1.99 22.63 3.29
N GLU A 510 -0.81 22.77 2.70
CA GLU A 510 0.46 22.39 3.29
C GLU A 510 1.49 23.50 3.15
N LEU A 511 2.39 23.55 4.13
CA LEU A 511 3.61 24.36 4.10
C LEU A 511 4.74 23.54 4.69
N GLY A 512 5.87 23.48 4.01
CA GLY A 512 6.99 22.67 4.49
C GLY A 512 8.33 23.14 3.99
N ALA A 513 9.36 22.57 4.62
CA ALA A 513 10.75 22.78 4.28
C ALA A 513 11.47 21.41 4.24
N ARG A 514 12.38 21.27 3.29
CA ARG A 514 13.19 20.08 3.12
C ARG A 514 14.65 20.46 2.95
N TRP A 515 15.50 19.82 3.75
CA TRP A 515 16.95 19.85 3.61
C TRP A 515 17.44 18.50 3.10
N LYS A 516 18.28 18.46 2.08
CA LYS A 516 18.87 17.24 1.57
C LYS A 516 20.28 17.49 1.08
N SER A 517 21.26 16.98 1.86
CA SER A 517 22.68 16.91 1.50
C SER A 517 23.11 15.44 1.35
N SER A 518 24.42 15.20 1.19
CA SER A 518 24.99 13.84 1.19
C SER A 518 24.84 13.12 2.53
N GLN A 519 24.90 13.85 3.64
CA GLN A 519 24.86 13.31 4.99
C GLN A 519 23.52 13.49 5.69
N LEU A 520 22.89 14.67 5.55
CA LEU A 520 21.68 15.04 6.27
C LEU A 520 20.48 15.10 5.31
N SER A 521 19.42 14.40 5.67
CA SER A 521 18.08 14.59 5.13
C SER A 521 17.14 15.03 6.25
N ALA A 522 16.42 16.13 6.07
CA ALA A 522 15.42 16.59 7.03
C ALA A 522 14.21 17.15 6.28
N GLU A 523 13.03 16.88 6.79
CA GLU A 523 11.77 17.44 6.28
C GLU A 523 10.86 17.79 7.45
N ALA A 524 10.20 18.93 7.34
CA ALA A 524 9.12 19.34 8.24
C ALA A 524 7.95 19.84 7.41
N THR A 525 6.73 19.39 7.71
CA THR A 525 5.51 19.77 6.99
C THR A 525 4.40 20.08 7.97
N LEU A 526 3.84 21.26 7.88
CA LEU A 526 2.58 21.65 8.50
C LEU A 526 1.45 21.34 7.51
N PHE A 527 0.37 20.76 7.99
CA PHE A 527 -0.80 20.48 7.16
C PHE A 527 -2.11 20.90 7.83
N ASN A 528 -3.08 21.21 6.98
CA ASN A 528 -4.44 21.53 7.37
C ASN A 528 -5.41 20.97 6.33
N ILE A 529 -6.32 20.07 6.75
CA ILE A 529 -7.30 19.41 5.91
C ILE A 529 -8.69 19.73 6.46
N LYS A 530 -9.52 20.37 5.65
CA LYS A 530 -10.96 20.48 5.89
C LYS A 530 -11.65 19.45 5.03
N PHE A 531 -12.38 18.56 5.65
CA PHE A 531 -13.04 17.45 5.00
C PHE A 531 -14.54 17.54 5.21
N ASP A 532 -15.24 17.86 4.13
CA ASP A 532 -16.67 18.15 4.12
C ASP A 532 -17.47 17.04 3.45
N ASN A 533 -18.79 17.02 3.67
CA ASN A 533 -19.72 16.04 3.10
C ASN A 533 -19.34 14.59 3.40
N GLN A 534 -18.76 14.32 4.55
CA GLN A 534 -18.43 12.93 4.92
C GLN A 534 -19.70 12.08 4.94
N ILE A 535 -19.61 10.88 4.34
CA ILE A 535 -20.69 9.93 4.35
C ILE A 535 -20.61 9.13 5.65
N GLN A 536 -21.64 9.30 6.48
CA GLN A 536 -21.84 8.57 7.73
C GLN A 536 -23.05 7.66 7.62
N SER A 537 -23.12 6.65 8.48
CA SER A 537 -24.27 5.73 8.56
C SER A 537 -24.88 5.70 9.95
N VAL A 538 -26.20 5.62 10.01
CA VAL A 538 -26.96 5.27 11.21
C VAL A 538 -27.54 3.87 11.02
N GLY A 539 -27.43 3.04 12.05
CA GLY A 539 -27.80 1.64 11.98
C GLY A 539 -26.68 0.77 11.43
N SER A 540 -26.96 -0.49 11.19
CA SER A 540 -26.01 -1.47 10.70
C SER A 540 -26.65 -2.41 9.66
N GLY A 541 -25.81 -3.04 8.83
CA GLY A 541 -26.23 -3.97 7.79
C GLY A 541 -27.06 -3.30 6.71
N GLU A 542 -28.13 -3.95 6.27
CA GLU A 542 -28.99 -3.50 5.17
C GLU A 542 -29.86 -2.31 5.51
N ASN A 543 -30.16 -2.13 6.80
CA ASN A 543 -31.00 -1.03 7.30
C ASN A 543 -30.15 0.21 7.64
N ALA A 544 -28.85 0.21 7.33
CA ALA A 544 -28.02 1.38 7.52
C ALA A 544 -28.50 2.52 6.62
N ILE A 545 -28.73 3.68 7.22
CA ILE A 545 -29.07 4.92 6.49
C ILE A 545 -27.80 5.70 6.31
N PHE A 546 -27.46 6.00 5.06
CA PHE A 546 -26.28 6.80 4.69
C PHE A 546 -26.69 8.21 4.36
N TYR A 547 -25.90 9.19 4.81
CA TYR A 547 -26.14 10.61 4.58
C TYR A 547 -24.84 11.42 4.60
N ASN A 548 -24.80 12.50 3.84
CA ASN A 548 -23.71 13.46 3.85
C ASN A 548 -23.90 14.43 5.02
N VAL A 549 -23.43 14.04 6.18
CA VAL A 549 -23.41 14.92 7.34
C VAL A 549 -22.09 14.80 8.03
N GLY A 550 -21.33 15.63 8.02
CA GLY A 550 -20.14 15.58 8.78
C GLY A 550 -19.04 16.35 8.12
N ALA A 551 -18.40 17.14 8.91
CA ALA A 551 -17.13 17.73 8.58
C ALA A 551 -16.13 17.27 9.62
N THR A 552 -14.90 17.04 9.20
CA THR A 552 -13.77 16.87 10.11
C THR A 552 -12.67 17.85 9.75
N HIS A 553 -11.92 18.22 10.78
CA HIS A 553 -10.78 19.12 10.62
C HIS A 553 -9.53 18.42 11.12
N HIS A 554 -8.57 18.21 10.21
CA HIS A 554 -7.30 17.55 10.50
C HIS A 554 -6.17 18.56 10.33
N ARG A 555 -5.34 18.71 11.35
CA ARG A 555 -4.18 19.61 11.32
C ARG A 555 -3.03 19.00 12.09
N GLY A 556 -1.81 19.32 11.69
CA GLY A 556 -0.68 18.75 12.37
C GLY A 556 0.67 19.13 11.79
N LEU A 557 1.67 18.47 12.35
CA LEU A 557 3.08 18.60 11.99
C LEU A 557 3.63 17.20 11.72
N GLU A 558 4.35 17.04 10.62
CA GLU A 558 5.12 15.86 10.27
C GLU A 558 6.57 16.24 10.16
N THR A 559 7.47 15.44 10.76
CA THR A 559 8.91 15.63 10.66
C THR A 559 9.60 14.32 10.36
N ALA A 560 10.67 14.39 9.58
CA ALA A 560 11.59 13.29 9.33
C ALA A 560 13.02 13.83 9.32
N ILE A 561 13.95 13.10 9.92
CA ILE A 561 15.37 13.39 9.88
C ILE A 561 16.12 12.08 9.69
N GLY A 562 17.12 12.11 8.82
CA GLY A 562 18.07 11.01 8.60
C GLY A 562 19.48 11.56 8.50
N TYR A 563 20.43 10.86 9.13
CA TYR A 563 21.83 11.24 9.12
C TYR A 563 22.70 10.04 8.78
N HIS A 564 23.57 10.20 7.76
CA HIS A 564 24.60 9.26 7.38
C HIS A 564 25.94 9.77 7.93
N PHE A 565 26.54 9.00 8.83
CA PHE A 565 27.85 9.34 9.37
C PHE A 565 28.94 9.11 8.30
N ASP A 566 29.97 9.95 8.33
CA ASP A 566 31.07 9.88 7.35
C ASP A 566 31.70 8.51 7.28
N ARG A 567 32.26 8.18 6.11
CA ARG A 567 32.98 6.93 5.88
C ARG A 567 34.31 6.81 6.62
N SER A 568 34.72 7.86 7.33
CA SER A 568 35.92 7.93 8.16
C SER A 568 35.56 8.15 9.63
N GLY A 569 36.28 7.49 10.55
CA GLY A 569 36.06 7.63 11.98
C GLY A 569 35.30 6.46 12.63
N PRO A 570 35.10 6.51 13.95
CA PRO A 570 34.55 5.39 14.74
C PRO A 570 33.07 5.09 14.46
N LEU A 571 32.33 6.03 13.83
CA LEU A 571 30.93 5.88 13.46
C LEU A 571 30.74 5.67 11.93
N ALA A 572 31.82 5.38 11.22
CA ALA A 572 31.75 5.06 9.80
C ALA A 572 30.78 3.89 9.54
N GLY A 573 29.82 4.09 8.62
CA GLY A 573 28.80 3.09 8.31
C GLY A 573 27.53 3.14 9.20
N LEU A 574 27.47 4.09 10.15
CA LEU A 574 26.25 4.34 10.94
C LEU A 574 25.28 5.24 10.15
N ASN A 575 24.02 4.84 10.10
CA ASN A 575 22.90 5.61 9.58
C ASN A 575 21.85 5.67 10.68
N ALA A 576 21.38 6.85 11.02
CA ALA A 576 20.34 7.06 12.02
C ALA A 576 19.17 7.84 11.43
N TYR A 577 17.95 7.52 11.82
CA TYR A 577 16.77 8.25 11.39
C TYR A 577 15.75 8.39 12.52
N ALA A 578 14.96 9.45 12.42
CA ALA A 578 13.82 9.68 13.29
C ALA A 578 12.67 10.27 12.48
N THR A 579 11.45 9.84 12.79
CA THR A 579 10.23 10.46 12.28
C THR A 579 9.30 10.77 13.44
N TYR A 580 8.56 11.87 13.33
CA TYR A 580 7.53 12.22 14.30
C TYR A 580 6.36 12.86 13.59
N SER A 581 5.15 12.52 14.03
CA SER A 581 3.92 13.12 13.55
C SER A 581 3.00 13.47 14.70
N TYR A 582 2.54 14.69 14.72
CA TYR A 582 1.44 15.16 15.53
C TYR A 582 0.24 15.45 14.63
N THR A 583 -0.89 14.82 14.92
CA THR A 583 -2.16 15.02 14.22
C THR A 583 -3.26 15.33 15.22
N LYS A 584 -4.00 16.40 14.99
CA LYS A 584 -5.26 16.66 15.68
C LYS A 584 -6.38 16.59 14.65
N ALA A 585 -7.20 15.54 14.72
CA ALA A 585 -8.36 15.31 13.87
C ALA A 585 -9.61 15.37 14.73
N THR A 586 -10.53 16.29 14.43
CA THR A 586 -11.74 16.54 15.23
C THR A 586 -12.99 16.55 14.37
N LEU A 587 -14.06 16.02 14.92
CA LEU A 587 -15.43 16.17 14.40
C LEU A 587 -15.83 17.65 14.51
N GLN A 588 -16.45 18.20 13.47
CA GLN A 588 -16.87 19.61 13.45
C GLN A 588 -18.38 19.76 13.64
N ASP A 589 -19.15 18.72 13.34
CA ASP A 589 -20.61 18.74 13.33
C ASP A 589 -21.19 17.60 14.19
N GLY A 590 -22.49 17.67 14.44
CA GLY A 590 -23.25 16.66 15.17
C GLY A 590 -23.07 16.75 16.68
N VAL A 591 -23.62 15.75 17.39
CA VAL A 591 -23.65 15.70 18.88
C VAL A 591 -22.27 15.48 19.50
N HIS A 592 -21.29 15.09 18.70
CA HIS A 592 -19.91 14.83 19.12
C HIS A 592 -18.92 15.87 18.57
N ALA A 593 -19.40 17.05 18.14
CA ALA A 593 -18.53 18.14 17.65
C ALA A 593 -17.46 18.49 18.70
N GLY A 594 -16.21 18.63 18.23
CA GLY A 594 -15.05 18.89 19.07
C GLY A 594 -14.31 17.64 19.55
N ASN A 595 -14.94 16.46 19.52
CA ASN A 595 -14.31 15.18 19.87
C ASN A 595 -13.29 14.76 18.80
N ASP A 596 -12.36 13.90 19.22
CA ASP A 596 -11.41 13.27 18.30
C ASP A 596 -12.13 12.29 17.35
N VAL A 597 -11.69 12.28 16.11
CA VAL A 597 -12.07 11.24 15.15
C VAL A 597 -11.60 9.87 15.70
N PRO A 598 -12.41 8.79 15.60
CA PRO A 598 -11.99 7.46 16.06
C PRO A 598 -10.81 6.87 15.28
N PHE A 599 -10.12 5.92 15.89
CA PHE A 599 -9.08 5.05 15.30
C PHE A 599 -7.86 5.78 14.74
N TYR A 600 -7.49 6.91 15.31
CA TYR A 600 -6.19 7.52 15.01
C TYR A 600 -5.43 7.88 16.29
N SER A 601 -4.11 7.86 16.23
CA SER A 601 -3.20 8.30 17.29
C SER A 601 -2.76 9.72 17.05
N ARG A 602 -2.87 10.59 18.06
CA ARG A 602 -2.41 11.99 17.93
C ARG A 602 -0.92 12.11 17.72
N ASN A 603 -0.14 11.21 18.35
CA ASN A 603 1.31 11.21 18.25
C ASN A 603 1.78 9.84 17.77
N THR A 604 2.61 9.85 16.74
CA THR A 604 3.35 8.68 16.27
C THR A 604 4.81 9.05 16.06
N ASP A 605 5.73 8.15 16.43
CA ASP A 605 7.14 8.34 16.14
C ASP A 605 7.81 7.02 15.81
N THR A 606 8.85 7.11 15.00
CA THR A 606 9.76 6.00 14.69
C THR A 606 11.19 6.48 14.79
N LEU A 607 12.01 5.69 15.46
CA LEU A 607 13.45 5.90 15.59
C LEU A 607 14.16 4.67 15.05
N GLY A 608 15.31 4.85 14.42
CA GLY A 608 16.10 3.70 14.01
C GLY A 608 17.56 4.05 13.72
N ALA A 609 18.39 3.02 13.79
CA ALA A 609 19.79 3.07 13.43
C ALA A 609 20.18 1.79 12.72
N HIS A 610 20.96 1.94 11.66
CA HIS A 610 21.64 0.88 10.92
C HIS A 610 23.14 1.10 11.00
N TYR A 611 23.90 0.08 11.41
CA TYR A 611 25.36 0.14 11.47
C TYR A 611 25.99 -0.98 10.65
N GLN A 612 26.72 -0.63 9.60
CA GLN A 612 27.48 -1.57 8.77
C GLN A 612 28.94 -1.63 9.21
N LEU A 613 29.39 -2.79 9.68
CA LEU A 613 30.77 -3.04 10.12
C LEU A 613 31.35 -4.22 9.33
N GLY A 614 32.09 -3.92 8.26
CA GLY A 614 32.63 -4.96 7.37
C GLY A 614 31.49 -5.80 6.77
N THR A 615 31.51 -7.11 7.03
CA THR A 615 30.50 -8.06 6.57
C THR A 615 29.27 -8.13 7.48
N TRP A 616 29.28 -7.45 8.62
CA TRP A 616 28.19 -7.44 9.59
C TRP A 616 27.36 -6.17 9.49
N GLY A 617 26.05 -6.32 9.55
CA GLY A 617 25.07 -5.23 9.65
C GLY A 617 24.26 -5.38 10.95
N PHE A 618 24.02 -4.28 11.63
CA PHE A 618 23.23 -4.24 12.87
C PHE A 618 22.13 -3.21 12.72
N ASP A 619 20.90 -3.61 13.02
CA ASP A 619 19.73 -2.74 12.94
C ASP A 619 19.01 -2.71 14.29
N LEU A 620 18.60 -1.51 14.70
CA LEU A 620 17.72 -1.27 15.84
C LEU A 620 16.68 -0.25 15.44
N SER A 621 15.42 -0.53 15.70
CA SER A 621 14.32 0.40 15.43
C SER A 621 13.27 0.37 16.52
N SER A 622 12.55 1.47 16.67
CA SER A 622 11.42 1.60 17.59
C SER A 622 10.28 2.33 16.91
N SER A 623 9.06 1.87 17.12
CA SER A 623 7.85 2.55 16.66
C SER A 623 6.89 2.76 17.83
N HIS A 624 6.28 3.94 17.88
CA HIS A 624 5.34 4.34 18.91
C HIS A 624 4.05 4.88 18.30
N GLN A 625 2.94 4.55 18.94
CA GLN A 625 1.62 5.15 18.71
C GLN A 625 1.03 5.56 20.06
N SER A 626 0.47 6.77 20.15
CA SER A 626 -0.30 7.19 21.33
C SER A 626 -1.67 6.51 21.36
N ARG A 627 -2.41 6.69 22.47
CA ARG A 627 -3.77 6.16 22.60
C ARG A 627 -4.70 6.62 21.48
N GLN A 628 -5.76 5.83 21.24
CA GLN A 628 -6.83 6.10 20.28
C GLN A 628 -8.19 5.96 20.97
N PHE A 629 -9.21 6.59 20.40
CA PHE A 629 -10.60 6.32 20.78
C PHE A 629 -11.23 5.35 19.75
N ALA A 630 -12.13 4.48 20.25
CA ALA A 630 -12.79 3.51 19.39
C ALA A 630 -14.13 4.01 18.82
N ASP A 631 -14.62 5.17 19.29
CA ASP A 631 -15.91 5.75 18.92
C ASP A 631 -15.88 7.29 18.93
N GLU A 632 -16.90 7.90 18.30
CA GLU A 632 -17.04 9.36 18.16
C GLU A 632 -17.36 10.06 19.48
N ALA A 633 -17.95 9.36 20.44
CA ALA A 633 -18.22 9.89 21.79
C ALA A 633 -16.94 10.03 22.63
N ASN A 634 -15.82 9.47 22.14
CA ASN A 634 -14.55 9.38 22.85
C ASN A 634 -14.70 8.69 24.22
N THR A 635 -15.46 7.60 24.25
CA THR A 635 -15.70 6.80 25.43
C THR A 635 -14.38 6.34 26.07
N LEU A 636 -14.25 6.46 27.39
CA LEU A 636 -13.03 6.07 28.10
C LEU A 636 -13.04 4.59 28.51
N ALA A 637 -14.15 4.12 29.04
CA ALA A 637 -14.31 2.77 29.56
C ALA A 637 -14.65 1.77 28.45
N GLU A 638 -14.13 0.56 28.56
CA GLU A 638 -14.52 -0.55 27.68
C GLU A 638 -15.97 -0.98 28.02
N ASN A 639 -16.75 -1.24 26.97
CA ASN A 639 -18.07 -1.87 27.14
C ASN A 639 -17.95 -3.40 27.18
N ALA A 640 -19.06 -4.09 27.52
CA ALA A 640 -19.09 -5.55 27.60
C ALA A 640 -18.71 -6.26 26.28
N ALA A 641 -18.95 -5.61 25.13
CA ALA A 641 -18.59 -6.12 23.82
C ALA A 641 -17.11 -5.90 23.46
N GLY A 642 -16.38 -5.09 24.21
CA GLY A 642 -14.97 -4.76 23.97
C GLY A 642 -14.70 -3.91 22.73
N ASN A 643 -15.74 -3.30 22.14
CA ASN A 643 -15.63 -2.53 20.90
C ASN A 643 -15.73 -1.00 21.10
N LEU A 644 -15.94 -0.53 22.33
CA LEU A 644 -15.85 0.87 22.74
C LEU A 644 -14.70 1.08 23.72
N GLY A 645 -14.40 2.33 24.01
CA GLY A 645 -13.39 2.73 24.97
C GLY A 645 -12.03 3.06 24.34
N VAL A 646 -11.09 3.40 25.21
CA VAL A 646 -9.75 3.76 24.81
C VAL A 646 -8.97 2.52 24.37
N ILE A 647 -8.27 2.64 23.24
CA ILE A 647 -7.22 1.72 22.79
C ILE A 647 -5.90 2.30 23.29
N PRO A 648 -5.20 1.66 24.24
CA PRO A 648 -3.97 2.18 24.83
C PRO A 648 -2.86 2.36 23.80
N GLY A 649 -2.01 3.37 24.01
CA GLY A 649 -0.81 3.56 23.21
C GLY A 649 0.25 2.48 23.51
N PHE A 650 1.17 2.30 22.58
CA PHE A 650 2.25 1.33 22.71
C PHE A 650 3.53 1.79 22.01
N ARG A 651 4.65 1.19 22.42
CA ARG A 651 5.95 1.27 21.76
C ARG A 651 6.51 -0.13 21.61
N THR A 652 7.00 -0.46 20.43
CA THR A 652 7.72 -1.71 20.12
C THR A 652 9.16 -1.40 19.73
N TRP A 653 10.04 -2.37 19.93
CA TRP A 653 11.44 -2.32 19.53
C TRP A 653 11.76 -3.55 18.69
N ASN A 654 12.48 -3.35 17.57
CA ASN A 654 12.91 -4.42 16.68
C ASN A 654 14.42 -4.34 16.51
N THR A 655 15.08 -5.49 16.40
CA THR A 655 16.52 -5.58 16.14
C THR A 655 16.83 -6.72 15.20
N GLN A 656 17.89 -6.57 14.41
CA GLN A 656 18.44 -7.67 13.61
C GLN A 656 19.94 -7.55 13.44
N VAL A 657 20.55 -8.69 13.16
CA VAL A 657 21.96 -8.82 12.77
C VAL A 657 21.99 -9.50 11.41
N LYS A 658 22.76 -8.95 10.50
CA LYS A 658 23.01 -9.46 9.15
C LYS A 658 24.46 -9.89 9.03
N TRP A 659 24.71 -10.95 8.30
CA TRP A 659 26.06 -11.41 8.01
C TRP A 659 26.19 -11.80 6.56
N LYS A 660 27.00 -11.04 5.81
CA LYS A 660 27.43 -11.42 4.47
C LYS A 660 28.52 -12.46 4.60
N VAL A 661 28.26 -13.68 4.16
CA VAL A 661 29.16 -14.83 4.39
C VAL A 661 30.42 -14.70 3.53
N PRO A 662 31.62 -14.55 4.14
CA PRO A 662 32.86 -14.41 3.38
C PRO A 662 33.13 -15.66 2.52
N GLY A 663 33.59 -15.46 1.28
CA GLY A 663 33.88 -16.54 0.35
C GLY A 663 32.67 -17.20 -0.31
N GLN A 664 31.45 -16.80 0.06
CA GLN A 664 30.19 -17.22 -0.56
C GLN A 664 29.52 -16.00 -1.21
N ALA A 665 29.84 -15.76 -2.48
CA ALA A 665 29.30 -14.61 -3.20
C ALA A 665 27.76 -14.62 -3.18
N GLY A 666 27.17 -13.50 -2.75
CA GLY A 666 25.73 -13.31 -2.71
C GLY A 666 24.98 -13.93 -1.52
N LEU A 667 25.65 -14.74 -0.65
CA LEU A 667 24.98 -15.34 0.53
C LEU A 667 24.96 -14.37 1.72
N GLU A 668 23.75 -14.07 2.21
CA GLU A 668 23.50 -13.29 3.41
C GLU A 668 22.62 -14.08 4.38
N LEU A 669 23.01 -14.12 5.65
CA LEU A 669 22.23 -14.67 6.75
C LEU A 669 21.76 -13.53 7.67
N VAL A 670 20.50 -13.61 8.11
CA VAL A 670 19.91 -12.61 9.02
C VAL A 670 19.24 -13.32 10.18
N ALA A 671 19.47 -12.81 11.38
CA ALA A 671 18.76 -13.20 12.59
C ALA A 671 18.19 -11.95 13.26
N GLY A 672 16.94 -12.00 13.71
CA GLY A 672 16.34 -10.82 14.33
C GLY A 672 15.18 -11.12 15.27
N ILE A 673 14.78 -10.08 15.97
CA ILE A 673 13.71 -10.09 16.96
C ILE A 673 12.82 -8.88 16.71
N ASN A 674 11.56 -9.11 16.42
CA ASN A 674 10.53 -8.07 16.40
C ASN A 674 9.81 -8.05 17.76
N ASN A 675 9.38 -6.87 18.20
CA ASN A 675 8.83 -6.63 19.53
C ASN A 675 9.73 -7.21 20.65
N LEU A 676 10.98 -6.78 20.69
CA LEU A 676 12.05 -7.26 21.59
C LEU A 676 11.61 -7.32 23.07
N ALA A 677 10.86 -6.32 23.53
CA ALA A 677 10.37 -6.22 24.89
C ALA A 677 9.10 -7.06 25.17
N ASP A 678 8.61 -7.81 24.19
CA ASP A 678 7.33 -8.54 24.24
C ASP A 678 6.17 -7.66 24.73
N LYS A 679 6.12 -6.42 24.20
CA LYS A 679 5.04 -5.49 24.55
C LYS A 679 3.70 -6.06 24.16
N ARG A 680 2.77 -6.14 25.10
CA ARG A 680 1.38 -6.54 24.88
C ARG A 680 0.56 -5.30 24.55
N TYR A 681 -0.20 -5.33 23.43
CA TYR A 681 -0.96 -4.18 22.94
C TYR A 681 -2.13 -4.57 22.05
N PHE A 682 -2.99 -3.61 21.81
CA PHE A 682 -4.08 -3.70 20.82
C PHE A 682 -3.86 -2.69 19.71
N THR A 683 -4.33 -3.00 18.51
CA THR A 683 -4.20 -2.13 17.33
C THR A 683 -5.45 -1.33 17.05
N ARG A 684 -6.63 -1.93 17.16
CA ARG A 684 -7.94 -1.31 16.96
C ARG A 684 -9.05 -2.17 17.56
N THR A 685 -10.32 -1.70 17.51
CA THR A 685 -11.48 -2.58 17.78
C THR A 685 -11.80 -3.42 16.56
N SER A 686 -12.35 -4.60 16.79
CA SER A 686 -12.90 -5.47 15.75
C SER A 686 -14.26 -4.93 15.26
N ASP A 687 -14.52 -5.05 13.97
CA ASP A 687 -15.82 -4.74 13.37
C ASP A 687 -16.90 -5.68 13.92
N GLY A 688 -17.93 -6.03 13.52
CA GLY A 688 -18.97 -6.92 14.07
C GLY A 688 -18.52 -8.13 14.90
N ASN A 689 -17.21 -8.35 15.09
CA ASN A 689 -16.64 -9.52 15.75
C ASN A 689 -16.33 -9.34 17.24
N LEU A 690 -16.75 -8.25 17.86
CA LEU A 690 -16.50 -7.92 19.25
C LEU A 690 -15.02 -7.88 19.68
N GLY A 691 -14.71 -7.11 20.69
CA GLY A 691 -13.35 -7.00 21.24
C GLY A 691 -12.41 -6.12 20.43
N LYS A 692 -11.14 -6.19 20.78
CA LYS A 692 -10.02 -5.47 20.16
C LYS A 692 -9.09 -6.45 19.46
N ILE A 693 -8.46 -6.00 18.37
CA ILE A 693 -7.45 -6.76 17.65
C ILE A 693 -6.15 -6.75 18.45
N VAL A 694 -5.62 -7.93 18.71
CA VAL A 694 -4.38 -8.15 19.47
C VAL A 694 -3.17 -7.87 18.59
N GLY A 695 -2.24 -7.06 19.08
CA GLY A 695 -0.96 -6.82 18.41
C GLY A 695 -0.01 -8.02 18.54
N ALA A 696 0.94 -8.14 17.60
CA ALA A 696 1.90 -9.23 17.56
C ALA A 696 2.82 -9.25 18.81
N PRO A 697 2.99 -10.41 19.46
CA PRO A 697 3.96 -10.59 20.54
C PRO A 697 5.38 -10.57 20.00
N ARG A 698 6.36 -10.90 20.83
CA ARG A 698 7.75 -11.11 20.38
C ARG A 698 7.80 -12.18 19.30
N MET A 699 8.55 -11.88 18.23
CA MET A 699 8.78 -12.80 17.12
C MET A 699 10.28 -12.90 16.86
N LEU A 700 10.81 -14.11 16.88
CA LEU A 700 12.16 -14.44 16.45
C LEU A 700 12.12 -14.82 14.98
N TYR A 701 13.16 -14.49 14.22
CA TYR A 701 13.29 -14.99 12.85
C TYR A 701 14.72 -15.27 12.43
N LEU A 702 14.82 -16.22 11.50
CA LEU A 702 16.05 -16.53 10.77
C LEU A 702 15.75 -16.44 9.28
N GLN A 703 16.70 -15.87 8.54
CA GLN A 703 16.55 -15.67 7.10
C GLN A 703 17.87 -15.98 6.39
N GLY A 704 17.76 -16.69 5.28
CA GLY A 704 18.86 -16.90 4.32
C GLY A 704 18.48 -16.27 2.99
N ARG A 705 19.39 -15.52 2.41
CA ARG A 705 19.26 -14.90 1.09
C ARG A 705 20.47 -15.24 0.24
N LEU A 706 20.22 -15.64 -1.00
CA LEU A 706 21.25 -15.86 -2.02
C LEU A 706 20.96 -14.97 -3.22
N ALA A 707 21.86 -14.03 -3.50
CA ALA A 707 21.84 -13.20 -4.72
C ALA A 707 22.78 -13.80 -5.79
N PHE A 708 22.39 -13.69 -7.06
CA PHE A 708 23.16 -14.22 -8.21
C PHE A 708 23.02 -13.33 -9.43
#